data_e6168ff0d526edc498eac38853f285a1
#
_entry.id   e6168ff0d526edc498eac38853f285a1
#
_cell.length_a   1.000
_cell.length_b   1.000
_cell.length_c   1.000
_cell.angle_alpha   90.00
_cell.angle_beta   90.00
_cell.angle_gamma   90.00
#
_symmetry.space_group_name_H-M   'P 1'
#
loop_
_entity.id
_entity.type
_entity.pdbx_description
1 polymer ?
#
loop_
_entity_poly.entity_id
_entity_poly.type
_entity_poly.pdbx_seq_one_letter_code
_entity_poly.pdbx_strand_id
1 'polypeptide(L)'
;MNYDFARIEEKWHKYWEEHDTFHTDVWDFSKPKYYVLDMFPYPSGVGLHAGHPEGYTATDIMSRMKRMQGYNVLHPMGYDSFGLPAEQYAVNTGHHPDGFTQENIKTFSKQLRELGFDYDWSKMVATSDPSFYKWTQWIFKQLYEAGYAKRIEMPVNWCEELGTVLSNDEVIDGKSERGGYPVVKKNMMQWVIDQPAFAEKLLEGLNEIDWPESTKEIQRNWIGKSTGVEVDFKLVGGGDFSIYTTCIETIYGITFMVLAPDGKIVQELMDRIENKEEVQAYIDETVKKSDMDRTELNKGKTGCPLKGVYAINPVNGKQVPVFIGDFVLANYGTGAVMAVPSHDQRDFEYAVAHNIPMIQVIEGRDVSQRAFEKQDYLGKGCRLVNSEEFTGLTVEEAKEAITQKLEKQGVARRKVNYHFREWIFARQRYWGEPVPCVYTQDGKTYFVPDEELPVVLPELEDYKGKDGKAPLENATEWKQYHQNGIQGTRETSTMPGSAGSSWYYMRYIDPQNDKEFCNQELLKHWMPVDLYVGGPEHAVGHLMYSRIWNRFLYDKGLSPVKEPFRKLVHQGMILGENGIKMGKRYPEFVVNPSDVVREYGADTLRLYEMFMGPLEVSKPWSTQGVAGAKKFINRVWNFFSESANITDTDDGKLTKIYHQTVKKVTSDFEALAFNTAIAQMMVFVNEVYKNGTCPREYAEGFIKMISCIIPHVGEEIWQLMGHGDTIAFESWPVYDEAKCKEQEVTMAVQVNGKMRGTVLMDADLDNDTVVAKVLADEKIAKFLEKIGGSLVKTIVVKNKLVNLIVK
;
A
#
# COMPACT_ATOMS: atom_id res chain seq x y z
N MET A 1 37.99 4.95 -24.64
CA MET A 1 36.90 5.08 -25.62
C MET A 1 35.91 6.16 -25.19
N ASN A 2 35.38 7.00 -26.10
CA ASN A 2 34.41 8.04 -25.69
C ASN A 2 33.08 7.40 -25.31
N TYR A 3 32.46 7.81 -24.18
CA TYR A 3 31.16 7.32 -23.75
C TYR A 3 30.03 8.06 -24.46
N ASP A 4 29.49 7.46 -25.49
CA ASP A 4 28.35 7.94 -26.27
C ASP A 4 27.10 7.19 -25.85
N PHE A 5 26.43 7.69 -24.80
CA PHE A 5 25.28 7.05 -24.23
C PHE A 5 24.09 6.93 -25.20
N ALA A 6 23.84 7.95 -26.02
CA ALA A 6 22.72 7.96 -26.94
C ALA A 6 22.83 6.82 -27.98
N ARG A 7 24.00 6.61 -28.54
CA ARG A 7 24.29 5.51 -29.48
C ARG A 7 24.20 4.14 -28.77
N ILE A 8 24.69 4.05 -27.55
CA ILE A 8 24.69 2.79 -26.79
C ILE A 8 23.26 2.41 -26.40
N GLU A 9 22.46 3.35 -25.91
CA GLU A 9 21.05 3.12 -25.55
C GLU A 9 20.23 2.71 -26.77
N GLU A 10 20.34 3.42 -27.89
CA GLU A 10 19.66 3.06 -29.16
C GLU A 10 20.02 1.65 -29.63
N LYS A 11 21.30 1.29 -29.59
CA LYS A 11 21.79 -0.04 -29.98
C LYS A 11 21.15 -1.14 -29.14
N TRP A 12 21.14 -0.99 -27.82
CA TRP A 12 20.66 -2.04 -26.93
C TRP A 12 19.13 -2.11 -26.86
N HIS A 13 18.42 -1.00 -26.98
CA HIS A 13 16.95 -1.01 -27.17
C HIS A 13 16.58 -1.84 -28.39
N LYS A 14 17.27 -1.58 -29.53
CA LYS A 14 17.04 -2.32 -30.77
C LYS A 14 17.36 -3.82 -30.60
N TYR A 15 18.48 -4.14 -29.96
CA TYR A 15 18.85 -5.53 -29.69
C TYR A 15 17.80 -6.27 -28.88
N TRP A 16 17.35 -5.71 -27.75
CA TRP A 16 16.38 -6.34 -26.88
C TRP A 16 15.01 -6.51 -27.56
N GLU A 17 14.62 -5.57 -28.40
CA GLU A 17 13.37 -5.66 -29.15
C GLU A 17 13.45 -6.72 -30.26
N GLU A 18 14.54 -6.75 -31.05
CA GLU A 18 14.72 -7.71 -32.14
C GLU A 18 14.86 -9.16 -31.67
N HIS A 19 15.39 -9.36 -30.43
CA HIS A 19 15.58 -10.71 -29.87
C HIS A 19 14.50 -11.09 -28.85
N ASP A 20 13.51 -10.22 -28.61
CA ASP A 20 12.49 -10.44 -27.56
C ASP A 20 13.12 -10.89 -26.22
N THR A 21 14.22 -10.21 -25.85
CA THR A 21 15.17 -10.64 -24.81
C THR A 21 14.50 -10.94 -23.47
N PHE A 22 13.47 -10.16 -23.11
CA PHE A 22 12.82 -10.27 -21.81
C PHE A 22 11.48 -10.98 -21.84
N HIS A 23 11.21 -11.71 -22.93
CA HIS A 23 10.04 -12.57 -23.01
C HIS A 23 10.08 -13.67 -21.95
N THR A 24 8.96 -13.91 -21.31
CA THR A 24 8.79 -14.94 -20.27
C THR A 24 7.98 -16.09 -20.83
N ASP A 25 8.59 -17.25 -20.96
CA ASP A 25 7.81 -18.47 -21.19
C ASP A 25 7.10 -18.85 -19.89
N VAL A 26 5.83 -18.49 -19.81
CA VAL A 26 5.00 -18.74 -18.61
C VAL A 26 4.72 -20.21 -18.36
N TRP A 27 4.99 -21.09 -19.35
CA TRP A 27 4.83 -22.53 -19.25
C TRP A 27 6.13 -23.27 -18.89
N ASP A 28 7.26 -22.56 -18.78
CA ASP A 28 8.51 -23.15 -18.28
C ASP A 28 8.48 -23.29 -16.75
N PHE A 29 7.99 -24.42 -16.27
CA PHE A 29 7.95 -24.77 -14.85
C PHE A 29 9.24 -25.46 -14.35
N SER A 30 10.26 -25.57 -15.21
CA SER A 30 11.55 -26.22 -14.85
C SER A 30 12.39 -25.36 -13.89
N LYS A 31 12.15 -24.05 -13.89
CA LYS A 31 12.83 -23.07 -13.05
C LYS A 31 11.90 -22.56 -11.94
N PRO A 32 12.46 -22.16 -10.79
CA PRO A 32 11.66 -21.45 -9.79
C PRO A 32 11.13 -20.15 -10.40
N LYS A 33 9.86 -19.82 -10.13
CA LYS A 33 9.24 -18.59 -10.62
C LYS A 33 9.63 -17.38 -9.74
N TYR A 34 9.69 -16.22 -10.36
CA TYR A 34 9.70 -14.94 -9.64
C TYR A 34 8.79 -13.95 -10.36
N TYR A 35 7.69 -13.59 -9.72
CA TYR A 35 6.73 -12.62 -10.25
C TYR A 35 6.93 -11.28 -9.55
N VAL A 36 7.50 -10.34 -10.24
CA VAL A 36 7.74 -8.97 -9.76
C VAL A 36 6.82 -8.02 -10.51
N LEU A 37 6.22 -7.09 -9.78
CA LEU A 37 5.16 -6.25 -10.32
C LEU A 37 5.22 -4.83 -9.74
N ASP A 38 5.06 -3.86 -10.63
CA ASP A 38 4.78 -2.47 -10.32
C ASP A 38 3.27 -2.22 -10.27
N MET A 39 2.84 -1.27 -9.44
CA MET A 39 1.51 -0.70 -9.63
C MET A 39 1.49 0.02 -10.98
N PHE A 40 0.68 -0.47 -11.91
CA PHE A 40 0.66 0.05 -13.27
C PHE A 40 0.15 1.49 -13.34
N PRO A 41 0.70 2.32 -14.25
CA PRO A 41 0.36 3.72 -14.31
C PRO A 41 -0.99 3.97 -14.98
N TYR A 42 -1.61 5.10 -14.61
CA TYR A 42 -2.66 5.72 -15.41
C TYR A 42 -2.00 6.54 -16.54
N PRO A 43 -2.27 6.26 -17.83
CA PRO A 43 -1.65 6.94 -18.95
C PRO A 43 -2.23 8.35 -19.13
N SER A 44 -1.68 9.33 -18.44
CA SER A 44 -2.07 10.74 -18.54
C SER A 44 -1.39 11.45 -19.72
N GLY A 45 -1.98 12.51 -20.23
CA GLY A 45 -1.43 13.28 -21.37
C GLY A 45 -0.08 13.98 -21.08
N VAL A 46 0.35 14.02 -19.86
CA VAL A 46 1.62 14.64 -19.45
C VAL A 46 2.82 13.69 -19.58
N GLY A 47 2.57 12.37 -19.69
CA GLY A 47 3.60 11.34 -19.65
C GLY A 47 4.06 11.00 -18.24
N LEU A 48 5.20 10.30 -18.13
CA LEU A 48 5.82 9.94 -16.86
C LEU A 48 6.33 11.18 -16.12
N HIS A 49 6.19 11.20 -14.80
CA HIS A 49 6.88 12.13 -13.91
C HIS A 49 8.04 11.44 -13.18
N ALA A 50 8.95 12.22 -12.57
CA ALA A 50 10.18 11.72 -11.96
C ALA A 50 9.97 10.62 -10.87
N GLY A 51 8.79 10.54 -10.26
CA GLY A 51 8.50 9.49 -9.28
C GLY A 51 8.20 8.11 -9.87
N HIS A 52 7.84 8.00 -11.15
CA HIS A 52 7.59 6.70 -11.78
C HIS A 52 8.86 5.86 -11.94
N PRO A 53 9.97 6.40 -12.50
CA PRO A 53 11.17 5.61 -12.71
C PRO A 53 11.79 5.06 -11.43
N GLU A 54 11.54 5.65 -10.26
CA GLU A 54 12.09 5.18 -8.98
C GLU A 54 11.60 3.76 -8.66
N GLY A 55 10.28 3.55 -8.61
CA GLY A 55 9.70 2.23 -8.34
C GLY A 55 10.03 1.23 -9.44
N TYR A 56 9.91 1.66 -10.69
CA TYR A 56 10.15 0.80 -11.86
C TYR A 56 11.62 0.39 -12.00
N THR A 57 12.56 1.23 -11.63
CA THR A 57 13.97 0.85 -11.57
C THR A 57 14.24 -0.16 -10.45
N ALA A 58 13.59 0.00 -9.31
CA ALA A 58 13.72 -0.94 -8.19
C ALA A 58 13.27 -2.36 -8.58
N THR A 59 12.10 -2.49 -9.21
CA THR A 59 11.59 -3.79 -9.69
C THR A 59 12.44 -4.36 -10.82
N ASP A 60 12.93 -3.53 -11.73
CA ASP A 60 13.80 -3.92 -12.83
C ASP A 60 15.13 -4.50 -12.33
N ILE A 61 15.75 -3.89 -11.32
CA ILE A 61 16.96 -4.41 -10.69
C ILE A 61 16.70 -5.80 -10.10
N MET A 62 15.59 -5.96 -9.37
CA MET A 62 15.20 -7.25 -8.79
C MET A 62 14.94 -8.30 -9.87
N SER A 63 14.23 -7.94 -10.93
CA SER A 63 13.97 -8.79 -12.08
C SER A 63 15.26 -9.31 -12.70
N ARG A 64 16.21 -8.41 -13.01
CA ARG A 64 17.50 -8.76 -13.63
C ARG A 64 18.34 -9.65 -12.71
N MET A 65 18.44 -9.30 -11.42
CA MET A 65 19.17 -10.13 -10.44
C MET A 65 18.55 -11.52 -10.34
N LYS A 66 17.23 -11.64 -10.22
CA LYS A 66 16.54 -12.93 -10.10
C LYS A 66 16.71 -13.78 -11.35
N ARG A 67 16.70 -13.18 -12.54
CA ARG A 67 16.98 -13.87 -13.80
C ARG A 67 18.40 -14.45 -13.80
N MET A 68 19.40 -13.67 -13.38
CA MET A 68 20.78 -14.13 -13.22
C MET A 68 20.93 -15.19 -12.11
N GLN A 69 20.03 -15.22 -11.12
CA GLN A 69 19.97 -16.26 -10.09
C GLN A 69 19.26 -17.54 -10.57
N GLY A 70 18.84 -17.60 -11.82
CA GLY A 70 18.25 -18.78 -12.45
C GLY A 70 16.74 -18.91 -12.31
N TYR A 71 16.04 -17.87 -11.89
CA TYR A 71 14.58 -17.84 -11.86
C TYR A 71 13.99 -17.64 -13.26
N ASN A 72 12.81 -18.21 -13.47
CA ASN A 72 11.91 -17.76 -14.54
C ASN A 72 11.17 -16.51 -14.01
N VAL A 73 11.43 -15.36 -14.62
CA VAL A 73 10.95 -14.06 -14.11
C VAL A 73 9.82 -13.54 -14.96
N LEU A 74 8.68 -13.21 -14.34
CA LEU A 74 7.59 -12.49 -14.97
C LEU A 74 7.61 -11.03 -14.47
N HIS A 75 7.94 -10.10 -15.38
CA HIS A 75 7.97 -8.66 -15.14
C HIS A 75 7.16 -7.95 -16.23
N PRO A 76 5.81 -7.89 -16.10
CA PRO A 76 4.93 -7.27 -17.08
C PRO A 76 4.73 -5.79 -16.81
N MET A 77 4.22 -5.08 -17.83
CA MET A 77 3.76 -3.71 -17.74
C MET A 77 2.43 -3.54 -18.49
N GLY A 78 1.58 -2.66 -18.01
CA GLY A 78 0.30 -2.32 -18.61
C GLY A 78 -0.23 -0.99 -18.11
N TYR A 79 -1.53 -0.74 -18.33
CA TYR A 79 -2.11 0.58 -18.08
C TYR A 79 -3.48 0.47 -17.43
N ASP A 80 -3.65 1.20 -16.33
CA ASP A 80 -4.96 1.51 -15.78
C ASP A 80 -5.55 2.66 -16.59
N SER A 81 -6.38 2.34 -17.58
CA SER A 81 -6.70 3.25 -18.68
C SER A 81 -8.14 3.78 -18.67
N PHE A 82 -8.99 3.31 -17.75
CA PHE A 82 -10.25 3.96 -17.44
C PHE A 82 -10.06 5.09 -16.43
N GLY A 83 -10.74 6.23 -16.61
CA GLY A 83 -10.66 7.29 -15.62
C GLY A 83 -11.01 8.69 -16.13
N LEU A 84 -11.06 9.64 -15.21
CA LEU A 84 -11.50 11.02 -15.42
C LEU A 84 -10.74 11.82 -16.49
N PRO A 85 -9.40 11.75 -16.64
CA PRO A 85 -8.74 12.61 -17.62
C PRO A 85 -9.17 12.34 -19.06
N ALA A 86 -9.35 11.06 -19.44
CA ALA A 86 -9.84 10.71 -20.78
C ALA A 86 -11.31 11.08 -20.95
N GLU A 87 -12.13 10.91 -19.93
CA GLU A 87 -13.53 11.35 -19.95
C GLU A 87 -13.64 12.87 -20.07
N GLN A 88 -12.85 13.62 -19.32
CA GLN A 88 -12.83 15.10 -19.42
C GLN A 88 -12.39 15.58 -20.81
N TYR A 89 -11.44 14.88 -21.42
CA TYR A 89 -11.08 15.13 -22.82
C TYR A 89 -12.27 14.93 -23.74
N ALA A 90 -13.01 13.83 -23.59
CA ALA A 90 -14.21 13.54 -24.39
C ALA A 90 -15.31 14.60 -24.19
N VAL A 91 -15.56 15.00 -22.94
CA VAL A 91 -16.54 16.07 -22.61
C VAL A 91 -16.15 17.40 -23.26
N ASN A 92 -14.85 17.74 -23.27
CA ASN A 92 -14.37 19.02 -23.78
C ASN A 92 -14.29 19.07 -25.33
N THR A 93 -14.06 17.93 -25.98
CA THR A 93 -13.75 17.87 -27.42
C THR A 93 -14.87 17.23 -28.26
N GLY A 94 -15.78 16.47 -27.61
CA GLY A 94 -16.78 15.65 -28.28
C GLY A 94 -16.22 14.40 -28.97
N HIS A 95 -14.93 14.07 -28.75
CA HIS A 95 -14.30 12.87 -29.30
C HIS A 95 -14.34 11.70 -28.33
N HIS A 96 -14.43 10.48 -28.86
CA HIS A 96 -14.38 9.26 -28.05
C HIS A 96 -13.08 9.19 -27.23
N PRO A 97 -13.14 8.86 -25.91
CA PRO A 97 -11.97 8.90 -25.03
C PRO A 97 -10.89 7.86 -25.37
N ASP A 98 -11.23 6.79 -26.10
CA ASP A 98 -10.27 5.74 -26.48
C ASP A 98 -9.10 6.27 -27.31
N GLY A 99 -9.34 7.12 -28.30
CA GLY A 99 -8.27 7.70 -29.12
C GLY A 99 -7.22 8.44 -28.28
N PHE A 100 -7.66 9.26 -27.36
CA PHE A 100 -6.80 9.95 -26.42
C PHE A 100 -6.04 8.97 -25.50
N THR A 101 -6.73 7.94 -25.01
CA THR A 101 -6.14 6.89 -24.16
C THR A 101 -5.05 6.13 -24.90
N GLN A 102 -5.28 5.72 -26.14
CA GLN A 102 -4.30 4.98 -26.95
C GLN A 102 -3.03 5.81 -27.25
N GLU A 103 -3.19 7.11 -27.54
CA GLU A 103 -2.02 8.00 -27.74
C GLU A 103 -1.20 8.18 -26.46
N ASN A 104 -1.87 8.26 -25.31
CA ASN A 104 -1.17 8.32 -24.02
C ASN A 104 -0.44 7.01 -23.70
N ILE A 105 -1.06 5.85 -23.98
CA ILE A 105 -0.42 4.54 -23.83
C ILE A 105 0.84 4.44 -24.70
N LYS A 106 0.78 4.91 -25.95
CA LYS A 106 1.96 4.93 -26.82
C LYS A 106 3.08 5.81 -26.24
N THR A 107 2.72 6.98 -25.72
CA THR A 107 3.69 7.90 -25.11
C THR A 107 4.36 7.28 -23.89
N PHE A 108 3.59 6.70 -22.98
CA PHE A 108 4.11 6.01 -21.80
C PHE A 108 4.97 4.80 -22.17
N SER A 109 4.51 3.97 -23.11
CA SER A 109 5.26 2.82 -23.59
C SER A 109 6.61 3.22 -24.20
N LYS A 110 6.64 4.32 -24.95
CA LYS A 110 7.88 4.87 -25.50
C LYS A 110 8.84 5.30 -24.38
N GLN A 111 8.35 6.09 -23.41
CA GLN A 111 9.17 6.57 -22.29
C GLN A 111 9.70 5.42 -21.42
N LEU A 112 8.90 4.38 -21.18
CA LEU A 112 9.33 3.20 -20.41
C LEU A 112 10.40 2.40 -21.16
N ARG A 113 10.29 2.27 -22.49
CA ARG A 113 11.31 1.63 -23.33
C ARG A 113 12.60 2.44 -23.35
N GLU A 114 12.52 3.76 -23.44
CA GLU A 114 13.68 4.67 -23.38
C GLU A 114 14.47 4.51 -22.07
N LEU A 115 13.82 4.14 -20.97
CA LEU A 115 14.47 3.87 -19.68
C LEU A 115 15.14 2.48 -19.59
N GLY A 116 14.95 1.63 -20.59
CA GLY A 116 15.61 0.34 -20.70
C GLY A 116 15.14 -0.70 -19.68
N PHE A 117 13.88 -0.64 -19.25
CA PHE A 117 13.31 -1.64 -18.36
C PHE A 117 13.13 -2.98 -19.06
N ASP A 118 13.25 -4.07 -18.32
CA ASP A 118 13.17 -5.46 -18.80
C ASP A 118 11.74 -6.03 -18.80
N TYR A 119 10.76 -5.17 -19.09
CA TYR A 119 9.36 -5.60 -19.16
C TYR A 119 9.12 -6.57 -20.32
N ASP A 120 8.36 -7.61 -20.03
CA ASP A 120 7.78 -8.47 -21.07
C ASP A 120 6.56 -7.78 -21.70
N TRP A 121 6.78 -7.09 -22.81
CA TRP A 121 5.74 -6.34 -23.51
C TRP A 121 4.66 -7.22 -24.15
N SER A 122 4.92 -8.52 -24.33
CA SER A 122 3.91 -9.49 -24.81
C SER A 122 2.79 -9.68 -23.77
N LYS A 123 3.03 -9.30 -22.52
CA LYS A 123 2.09 -9.38 -21.41
C LYS A 123 1.31 -8.08 -21.15
N MET A 124 1.50 -7.08 -21.99
CA MET A 124 0.84 -5.78 -21.82
C MET A 124 -0.68 -5.91 -21.83
N VAL A 125 -1.33 -5.26 -20.85
CA VAL A 125 -2.79 -5.11 -20.77
C VAL A 125 -3.16 -3.65 -20.59
N ALA A 126 -4.37 -3.28 -21.04
CA ALA A 126 -4.99 -2.00 -20.75
C ALA A 126 -6.40 -2.27 -20.21
N THR A 127 -6.76 -1.68 -19.08
CA THR A 127 -8.06 -1.95 -18.44
C THR A 127 -9.25 -1.50 -19.28
N SER A 128 -9.05 -0.56 -20.20
CA SER A 128 -10.07 -0.10 -21.16
C SER A 128 -10.18 -0.95 -22.43
N ASP A 129 -9.33 -1.95 -22.60
CA ASP A 129 -9.45 -2.89 -23.72
C ASP A 129 -10.63 -3.84 -23.49
N PRO A 130 -11.55 -4.00 -24.49
CA PRO A 130 -12.68 -4.92 -24.39
C PRO A 130 -12.27 -6.36 -24.08
N SER A 131 -11.12 -6.83 -24.55
CA SER A 131 -10.61 -8.16 -24.24
C SER A 131 -10.20 -8.33 -22.78
N PHE A 132 -9.84 -7.22 -22.11
CA PHE A 132 -9.54 -7.18 -20.68
C PHE A 132 -10.83 -7.04 -19.86
N TYR A 133 -11.64 -6.00 -20.11
CA TYR A 133 -12.80 -5.72 -19.27
C TYR A 133 -13.97 -6.69 -19.44
N LYS A 134 -13.99 -7.51 -20.50
CA LYS A 134 -14.84 -8.69 -20.58
C LYS A 134 -14.78 -9.49 -19.27
N TRP A 135 -13.57 -9.69 -18.75
CA TRP A 135 -13.34 -10.49 -17.56
C TRP A 135 -13.61 -9.71 -16.27
N THR A 136 -13.42 -8.41 -16.26
CA THR A 136 -13.88 -7.54 -15.16
C THR A 136 -15.40 -7.66 -15.00
N GLN A 137 -16.14 -7.59 -16.11
CA GLN A 137 -17.59 -7.78 -16.13
C GLN A 137 -17.99 -9.18 -15.70
N TRP A 138 -17.27 -10.20 -16.12
CA TRP A 138 -17.53 -11.58 -15.73
C TRP A 138 -17.32 -11.79 -14.23
N ILE A 139 -16.24 -11.27 -13.64
CA ILE A 139 -15.98 -11.37 -12.19
C ILE A 139 -17.07 -10.65 -11.41
N PHE A 140 -17.52 -9.47 -11.86
CA PHE A 140 -18.63 -8.75 -11.23
C PHE A 140 -19.93 -9.58 -11.28
N LYS A 141 -20.22 -10.23 -12.39
CA LYS A 141 -21.36 -11.16 -12.50
C LYS A 141 -21.23 -12.31 -11.49
N GLN A 142 -20.04 -12.88 -11.33
CA GLN A 142 -19.78 -13.93 -10.31
C GLN A 142 -20.01 -13.42 -8.88
N LEU A 143 -19.62 -12.16 -8.57
CA LEU A 143 -19.92 -11.52 -7.28
C LEU A 143 -21.43 -11.37 -7.06
N TYR A 144 -22.18 -11.01 -8.09
CA TYR A 144 -23.64 -10.92 -8.02
C TYR A 144 -24.28 -12.28 -7.79
N GLU A 145 -23.93 -13.30 -8.55
CA GLU A 145 -24.46 -14.67 -8.41
C GLU A 145 -24.15 -15.29 -7.04
N ALA A 146 -23.04 -14.89 -6.44
CA ALA A 146 -22.68 -15.30 -5.07
C ALA A 146 -23.34 -14.44 -3.97
N GLY A 147 -24.10 -13.40 -4.35
CA GLY A 147 -24.80 -12.53 -3.41
C GLY A 147 -23.96 -11.41 -2.77
N TYR A 148 -22.72 -11.22 -3.22
CA TYR A 148 -21.85 -10.15 -2.72
C TYR A 148 -22.04 -8.82 -3.46
N ALA A 149 -22.40 -8.82 -4.74
CA ALA A 149 -22.83 -7.60 -5.42
C ALA A 149 -24.35 -7.46 -5.34
N LYS A 150 -24.82 -6.27 -4.94
CA LYS A 150 -26.25 -6.00 -4.67
C LYS A 150 -26.61 -4.65 -5.24
N ARG A 151 -27.87 -4.49 -5.66
CA ARG A 151 -28.43 -3.20 -6.05
C ARG A 151 -29.41 -2.75 -4.97
N ILE A 152 -29.06 -1.70 -4.26
CA ILE A 152 -29.82 -1.20 -3.09
C ILE A 152 -30.00 0.32 -3.17
N GLU A 153 -31.07 0.82 -2.57
CA GLU A 153 -31.22 2.26 -2.33
C GLU A 153 -30.52 2.64 -1.04
N MET A 154 -29.59 3.58 -1.13
CA MET A 154 -28.79 4.02 0.01
C MET A 154 -28.32 5.47 -0.14
N PRO A 155 -27.98 6.15 0.97
CA PRO A 155 -27.28 7.42 0.91
C PRO A 155 -25.85 7.21 0.39
N VAL A 156 -25.51 7.90 -0.71
CA VAL A 156 -24.21 7.83 -1.38
C VAL A 156 -23.50 9.17 -1.34
N ASN A 157 -22.19 9.14 -1.56
CA ASN A 157 -21.36 10.35 -1.65
C ASN A 157 -21.48 10.95 -3.05
N TRP A 158 -22.33 11.93 -3.22
CA TRP A 158 -22.54 12.62 -4.49
C TRP A 158 -21.65 13.84 -4.61
N CYS A 159 -20.93 13.96 -5.72
CA CYS A 159 -20.15 15.14 -6.08
C CYS A 159 -20.76 15.78 -7.33
N GLU A 160 -21.34 16.97 -7.18
CA GLU A 160 -22.05 17.67 -8.27
C GLU A 160 -21.09 18.11 -9.38
N GLU A 161 -19.90 18.61 -9.01
CA GLU A 161 -18.89 19.07 -9.95
C GLU A 161 -18.29 17.94 -10.80
N LEU A 162 -18.16 16.75 -10.20
CA LEU A 162 -17.73 15.55 -10.92
C LEU A 162 -18.90 14.82 -11.60
N GLY A 163 -20.15 15.15 -11.27
CA GLY A 163 -21.37 14.55 -11.81
C GLY A 163 -21.52 13.06 -11.49
N THR A 164 -20.95 12.59 -10.37
CA THR A 164 -20.91 11.15 -10.05
C THR A 164 -20.90 10.87 -8.56
N VAL A 165 -21.19 9.62 -8.23
CA VAL A 165 -21.04 9.05 -6.90
C VAL A 165 -19.55 8.68 -6.67
N LEU A 166 -19.09 8.86 -5.44
CA LEU A 166 -17.74 8.50 -4.98
C LEU A 166 -17.84 7.41 -3.92
N SER A 167 -16.87 6.49 -3.90
CA SER A 167 -16.69 5.55 -2.80
C SER A 167 -16.15 6.27 -1.56
N ASN A 168 -16.14 5.59 -0.40
CA ASN A 168 -15.74 6.23 0.84
C ASN A 168 -14.25 6.59 0.88
N ASP A 169 -13.40 5.82 0.21
CA ASP A 169 -11.97 6.07 0.06
C ASP A 169 -11.65 7.25 -0.90
N GLU A 170 -12.59 7.61 -1.77
CA GLU A 170 -12.49 8.76 -2.68
C GLU A 170 -12.93 10.10 -2.01
N VAL A 171 -13.31 10.07 -0.73
CA VAL A 171 -13.77 11.26 0.00
C VAL A 171 -12.85 11.54 1.19
N ILE A 172 -12.21 12.70 1.20
CA ILE A 172 -11.32 13.17 2.26
C ILE A 172 -11.86 14.49 2.80
N ASP A 173 -12.13 14.55 4.09
CA ASP A 173 -12.66 15.77 4.78
C ASP A 173 -13.89 16.37 4.09
N GLY A 174 -14.85 15.53 3.67
CA GLY A 174 -16.09 15.95 3.01
C GLY A 174 -15.91 16.47 1.58
N LYS A 175 -14.73 16.26 1.00
CA LYS A 175 -14.38 16.67 -0.36
C LYS A 175 -13.90 15.49 -1.18
N SER A 176 -14.07 15.58 -2.50
CA SER A 176 -13.49 14.59 -3.39
C SER A 176 -11.96 14.63 -3.32
N GLU A 177 -11.30 13.47 -3.22
CA GLU A 177 -9.85 13.35 -3.29
C GLU A 177 -9.31 14.06 -4.54
N ARG A 178 -9.97 13.86 -5.65
CA ARG A 178 -9.63 14.50 -6.92
C ARG A 178 -10.41 15.79 -7.10
N GLY A 179 -9.74 16.93 -7.15
CA GLY A 179 -10.29 18.26 -7.39
C GLY A 179 -10.72 19.01 -6.13
N GLY A 180 -10.84 18.33 -4.98
CA GLY A 180 -11.19 18.97 -3.71
C GLY A 180 -12.60 19.56 -3.68
N TYR A 181 -13.52 18.99 -4.46
CA TYR A 181 -14.92 19.48 -4.59
C TYR A 181 -15.78 19.00 -3.43
N PRO A 182 -16.81 19.79 -3.04
CA PRO A 182 -17.74 19.39 -1.99
C PRO A 182 -18.49 18.10 -2.35
N VAL A 183 -18.67 17.24 -1.34
CA VAL A 183 -19.43 15.99 -1.46
C VAL A 183 -20.61 16.04 -0.52
N VAL A 184 -21.79 15.66 -1.01
CA VAL A 184 -23.04 15.64 -0.25
C VAL A 184 -23.65 14.23 -0.24
N LYS A 185 -24.45 13.94 0.79
CA LYS A 185 -25.21 12.69 0.82
C LYS A 185 -26.48 12.82 -0.04
N LYS A 186 -26.70 11.81 -0.92
CA LYS A 186 -27.89 11.73 -1.78
C LYS A 186 -28.37 10.28 -1.81
N ASN A 187 -29.67 10.06 -1.58
CA ASN A 187 -30.26 8.72 -1.71
C ASN A 187 -30.39 8.35 -3.18
N MET A 188 -29.80 7.23 -3.56
CA MET A 188 -29.83 6.70 -4.92
C MET A 188 -29.85 5.17 -4.92
N MET A 189 -30.50 4.59 -5.93
CA MET A 189 -30.29 3.18 -6.26
C MET A 189 -28.86 2.98 -6.73
N GLN A 190 -28.14 2.02 -6.10
CA GLN A 190 -26.71 1.88 -6.29
C GLN A 190 -26.30 0.42 -6.31
N TRP A 191 -25.36 0.07 -7.18
CA TRP A 191 -24.61 -1.16 -7.08
C TRP A 191 -23.56 -1.04 -6.01
N VAL A 192 -23.52 -2.02 -5.12
CA VAL A 192 -22.53 -2.11 -4.04
C VAL A 192 -21.96 -3.50 -3.99
N ILE A 193 -20.70 -3.61 -3.52
CA ILE A 193 -20.06 -4.87 -3.16
C ILE A 193 -20.02 -4.97 -1.63
N ASP A 194 -20.51 -6.08 -1.09
CA ASP A 194 -20.55 -6.40 0.34
C ASP A 194 -19.15 -6.75 0.84
N GLN A 195 -18.27 -5.73 0.93
CA GLN A 195 -16.91 -5.94 1.44
C GLN A 195 -16.86 -6.25 2.95
N PRO A 196 -17.82 -5.84 3.83
CA PRO A 196 -17.86 -6.31 5.21
C PRO A 196 -17.88 -7.83 5.35
N ALA A 197 -18.46 -8.56 4.41
CA ALA A 197 -18.46 -10.02 4.39
C ALA A 197 -17.04 -10.65 4.34
N PHE A 198 -16.05 -9.87 3.92
CA PHE A 198 -14.64 -10.29 3.84
C PHE A 198 -13.79 -9.81 5.04
N ALA A 199 -14.34 -9.00 5.94
CA ALA A 199 -13.60 -8.31 7.00
C ALA A 199 -12.68 -9.23 7.82
N GLU A 200 -13.21 -10.34 8.38
CA GLU A 200 -12.39 -11.29 9.17
C GLU A 200 -11.28 -11.92 8.32
N LYS A 201 -11.61 -12.37 7.12
CA LYS A 201 -10.66 -13.00 6.20
C LYS A 201 -9.53 -12.05 5.82
N LEU A 202 -9.84 -10.75 5.64
CA LEU A 202 -8.85 -9.72 5.36
C LEU A 202 -7.96 -9.43 6.56
N LEU A 203 -8.53 -9.40 7.78
CA LEU A 203 -7.75 -9.23 9.01
C LEU A 203 -6.81 -10.42 9.26
N GLU A 204 -7.28 -11.65 9.07
CA GLU A 204 -6.46 -12.86 9.19
C GLU A 204 -5.30 -12.84 8.17
N GLY A 205 -5.59 -12.50 6.92
CA GLY A 205 -4.62 -12.46 5.83
C GLY A 205 -3.46 -11.49 6.06
N LEU A 206 -3.66 -10.41 6.84
CA LEU A 206 -2.59 -9.47 7.19
C LEU A 206 -1.44 -10.15 7.98
N ASN A 207 -1.69 -11.29 8.60
CA ASN A 207 -0.66 -12.03 9.34
C ASN A 207 0.17 -12.94 8.42
N GLU A 208 -0.27 -13.18 7.18
CA GLU A 208 0.36 -14.09 6.23
C GLU A 208 1.26 -13.36 5.20
N ILE A 209 1.25 -12.02 5.19
CA ILE A 209 1.93 -11.19 4.18
C ILE A 209 3.07 -10.36 4.75
N ASP A 210 4.13 -10.19 3.96
CA ASP A 210 5.31 -9.36 4.26
C ASP A 210 5.10 -7.93 3.73
N TRP A 211 4.24 -7.19 4.42
CA TRP A 211 3.90 -5.81 4.10
C TRP A 211 4.36 -4.86 5.20
N PRO A 212 4.61 -3.57 4.89
CA PRO A 212 4.91 -2.55 5.90
C PRO A 212 3.84 -2.53 7.00
N GLU A 213 4.28 -2.53 8.26
CA GLU A 213 3.34 -2.58 9.39
C GLU A 213 2.39 -1.37 9.41
N SER A 214 2.88 -0.20 8.98
CA SER A 214 2.05 0.99 8.81
C SER A 214 0.86 0.75 7.87
N THR A 215 1.07 0.08 6.75
CA THR A 215 0.00 -0.27 5.80
C THR A 215 -0.98 -1.27 6.40
N LYS A 216 -0.48 -2.28 7.11
CA LYS A 216 -1.33 -3.25 7.82
C LYS A 216 -2.19 -2.56 8.88
N GLU A 217 -1.62 -1.63 9.65
CA GLU A 217 -2.36 -0.84 10.64
C GLU A 217 -3.42 0.05 10.01
N ILE A 218 -3.11 0.72 8.91
CA ILE A 218 -4.08 1.52 8.15
C ILE A 218 -5.26 0.62 7.72
N GLN A 219 -5.00 -0.57 7.20
CA GLN A 219 -6.06 -1.50 6.80
C GLN A 219 -6.85 -2.04 8.00
N ARG A 220 -6.20 -2.40 9.12
CA ARG A 220 -6.89 -2.80 10.36
C ARG A 220 -7.83 -1.71 10.85
N ASN A 221 -7.34 -0.46 10.87
CA ASN A 221 -8.13 0.69 11.30
C ASN A 221 -9.29 0.99 10.35
N TRP A 222 -9.08 0.84 9.04
CA TRP A 222 -10.12 1.01 8.04
C TRP A 222 -11.22 -0.04 8.16
N ILE A 223 -10.86 -1.30 8.39
CA ILE A 223 -11.82 -2.37 8.69
C ILE A 223 -12.50 -2.09 10.05
N GLY A 224 -11.75 -1.60 11.03
CA GLY A 224 -12.25 -1.11 12.29
C GLY A 224 -13.07 -2.15 13.06
N LYS A 225 -12.49 -3.35 13.22
CA LYS A 225 -13.12 -4.41 14.02
C LYS A 225 -13.27 -3.96 15.46
N SER A 226 -14.48 -4.01 15.98
CA SER A 226 -14.77 -3.74 17.38
C SER A 226 -15.59 -4.89 17.98
N THR A 227 -15.16 -5.37 19.13
CA THR A 227 -15.88 -6.40 19.90
C THR A 227 -16.56 -5.74 21.07
N GLY A 228 -17.86 -5.92 21.17
CA GLY A 228 -18.68 -5.32 22.21
C GLY A 228 -19.92 -6.13 22.52
N VAL A 229 -20.84 -5.47 23.15
CA VAL A 229 -22.11 -6.05 23.59
C VAL A 229 -23.26 -5.19 23.06
N GLU A 230 -24.22 -5.82 22.41
CA GLU A 230 -25.49 -5.19 22.08
C GLU A 230 -26.44 -5.44 23.23
N VAL A 231 -27.09 -4.38 23.73
CA VAL A 231 -27.97 -4.44 24.92
C VAL A 231 -29.31 -3.82 24.57
N ASP A 232 -30.40 -4.55 24.93
CA ASP A 232 -31.76 -4.12 24.70
C ASP A 232 -32.30 -3.33 25.91
N PHE A 233 -32.77 -2.12 25.64
CA PHE A 233 -33.37 -1.21 26.62
C PHE A 233 -34.87 -1.12 26.40
N LYS A 234 -35.64 -1.33 27.42
CA LYS A 234 -37.10 -1.12 27.38
C LYS A 234 -37.46 0.32 27.66
N LEU A 235 -38.47 0.82 26.97
CA LEU A 235 -39.06 2.11 27.23
C LEU A 235 -40.21 2.04 28.22
N VAL A 236 -40.28 3.05 29.09
CA VAL A 236 -41.45 3.19 29.98
C VAL A 236 -42.70 3.44 29.11
N GLY A 237 -43.74 2.65 29.32
CA GLY A 237 -44.95 2.68 28.50
C GLY A 237 -44.90 1.84 27.22
N GLY A 238 -43.89 0.98 27.07
CA GLY A 238 -43.75 0.01 25.96
C GLY A 238 -42.86 0.42 24.83
N GLY A 239 -42.39 -0.55 24.09
CA GLY A 239 -41.34 -0.44 23.08
C GLY A 239 -39.97 -0.69 23.65
N ASP A 240 -39.00 -0.90 22.78
CA ASP A 240 -37.62 -1.15 23.12
C ASP A 240 -36.70 -0.62 22.01
N PHE A 241 -35.42 -0.51 22.31
CA PHE A 241 -34.35 -0.26 21.37
C PHE A 241 -33.06 -0.90 21.88
N SER A 242 -32.14 -1.17 20.99
CA SER A 242 -30.84 -1.73 21.32
C SER A 242 -29.73 -0.68 21.23
N ILE A 243 -28.71 -0.79 22.07
CA ILE A 243 -27.46 -0.07 21.95
C ILE A 243 -26.32 -1.05 21.69
N TYR A 244 -25.25 -0.57 21.11
CA TYR A 244 -23.99 -1.28 21.05
C TYR A 244 -22.92 -0.53 21.83
N THR A 245 -22.17 -1.24 22.70
CA THR A 245 -21.08 -0.65 23.48
C THR A 245 -19.87 -1.57 23.54
N THR A 246 -18.69 -0.99 23.49
CA THR A 246 -17.42 -1.66 23.78
C THR A 246 -17.01 -1.53 25.25
N CYS A 247 -17.75 -0.73 26.04
CA CYS A 247 -17.48 -0.39 27.43
C CYS A 247 -18.67 -0.77 28.33
N ILE A 248 -19.09 -2.04 28.26
CA ILE A 248 -20.23 -2.53 29.06
C ILE A 248 -20.02 -2.38 30.57
N GLU A 249 -18.77 -2.36 31.02
CA GLU A 249 -18.38 -2.10 32.41
C GLU A 249 -18.89 -0.77 32.97
N THR A 250 -19.18 0.18 32.09
CA THR A 250 -19.68 1.50 32.49
C THR A 250 -21.20 1.60 32.58
N ILE A 251 -21.95 0.54 32.30
CA ILE A 251 -23.42 0.54 32.19
C ILE A 251 -24.16 1.05 33.43
N TYR A 252 -23.59 0.86 34.65
CA TYR A 252 -24.13 1.39 35.88
C TYR A 252 -24.03 2.92 36.00
N GLY A 253 -23.13 3.52 35.18
CA GLY A 253 -22.91 4.98 35.12
C GLY A 253 -23.79 5.70 34.12
N ILE A 254 -24.75 5.02 33.48
CA ILE A 254 -25.69 5.66 32.56
C ILE A 254 -26.56 6.66 33.30
N THR A 255 -26.61 7.89 32.77
CA THR A 255 -27.48 8.94 33.29
C THR A 255 -28.49 9.46 32.26
N PHE A 256 -28.25 9.18 30.97
CA PHE A 256 -29.22 9.44 29.90
C PHE A 256 -28.93 8.52 28.69
N MET A 257 -29.89 8.45 27.78
CA MET A 257 -29.76 7.75 26.49
C MET A 257 -29.88 8.77 25.37
N VAL A 258 -29.18 8.51 24.24
CA VAL A 258 -29.26 9.39 23.06
C VAL A 258 -29.62 8.58 21.83
N LEU A 259 -30.65 9.02 21.12
CA LEU A 259 -31.11 8.43 19.86
C LEU A 259 -30.71 9.32 18.66
N ALA A 260 -30.60 8.70 17.51
CA ALA A 260 -30.40 9.42 16.25
C ALA A 260 -31.63 10.23 15.88
N PRO A 261 -31.53 11.54 15.63
CA PRO A 261 -32.70 12.40 15.31
C PRO A 261 -33.48 11.95 14.08
N ASP A 262 -32.79 11.41 13.09
CA ASP A 262 -33.34 10.86 11.84
C ASP A 262 -33.65 9.35 11.91
N GLY A 263 -33.60 8.78 13.11
CA GLY A 263 -33.84 7.35 13.35
C GLY A 263 -35.33 6.99 13.37
N LYS A 264 -35.64 5.76 12.90
CA LYS A 264 -37.00 5.21 12.91
C LYS A 264 -37.63 5.18 14.32
N ILE A 265 -36.84 4.89 15.35
CA ILE A 265 -37.26 4.86 16.76
C ILE A 265 -37.86 6.19 17.17
N VAL A 266 -37.23 7.32 16.82
CA VAL A 266 -37.71 8.67 17.17
C VAL A 266 -39.03 8.96 16.47
N GLN A 267 -39.19 8.55 15.20
CA GLN A 267 -40.45 8.70 14.45
C GLN A 267 -41.60 7.92 15.13
N GLU A 268 -41.35 6.70 15.60
CA GLU A 268 -42.34 5.89 16.31
C GLU A 268 -42.70 6.46 17.68
N LEU A 269 -41.78 7.20 18.30
CA LEU A 269 -42.00 7.83 19.60
C LEU A 269 -42.68 9.21 19.54
N MET A 270 -42.82 9.82 18.36
CA MET A 270 -43.32 11.20 18.23
C MET A 270 -44.64 11.44 18.94
N ASP A 271 -45.58 10.47 18.94
CA ASP A 271 -46.89 10.62 19.63
C ASP A 271 -46.80 10.61 21.16
N ARG A 272 -45.70 10.17 21.71
CA ARG A 272 -45.43 10.08 23.17
C ARG A 272 -44.60 11.24 23.69
N ILE A 273 -44.03 12.07 22.81
CA ILE A 273 -43.15 13.19 23.17
C ILE A 273 -44.01 14.41 23.50
N GLU A 274 -43.77 15.00 24.68
CA GLU A 274 -44.51 16.19 25.14
C GLU A 274 -44.10 17.47 24.39
N ASN A 275 -42.84 17.62 24.01
CA ASN A 275 -42.25 18.77 23.31
C ASN A 275 -42.05 18.54 21.82
N LYS A 276 -43.04 17.99 21.11
CA LYS A 276 -42.97 17.57 19.70
C LYS A 276 -42.45 18.66 18.76
N GLU A 277 -42.88 19.89 18.92
CA GLU A 277 -42.47 20.99 18.02
C GLU A 277 -40.98 21.29 18.16
N GLU A 278 -40.45 21.31 19.39
CA GLU A 278 -39.02 21.51 19.64
C GLU A 278 -38.18 20.39 19.06
N VAL A 279 -38.65 19.14 19.24
CA VAL A 279 -37.98 17.92 18.71
C VAL A 279 -37.98 17.93 17.19
N GLN A 280 -39.11 18.27 16.55
CA GLN A 280 -39.21 18.31 15.09
C GLN A 280 -38.29 19.41 14.51
N ALA A 281 -38.24 20.59 15.11
CA ALA A 281 -37.36 21.67 14.69
C ALA A 281 -35.89 21.26 14.78
N TYR A 282 -35.50 20.51 15.84
CA TYR A 282 -34.15 19.98 16.00
C TYR A 282 -33.82 18.92 14.93
N ILE A 283 -34.77 18.04 14.60
CA ILE A 283 -34.60 17.03 13.54
C ILE A 283 -34.38 17.74 12.19
N ASP A 284 -35.23 18.72 11.86
CA ASP A 284 -35.16 19.46 10.58
C ASP A 284 -33.87 20.25 10.42
N GLU A 285 -33.26 20.69 11.52
CA GLU A 285 -31.92 21.30 11.52
C GLU A 285 -30.80 20.27 11.34
N THR A 286 -30.89 19.16 12.07
CA THR A 286 -29.85 18.13 12.09
C THR A 286 -29.72 17.43 10.75
N VAL A 287 -30.81 17.12 10.06
CA VAL A 287 -30.76 16.43 8.75
C VAL A 287 -30.11 17.28 7.65
N LYS A 288 -29.94 18.58 7.85
CA LYS A 288 -29.21 19.46 6.95
C LYS A 288 -27.69 19.37 7.10
N LYS A 289 -27.20 18.82 8.24
CA LYS A 289 -25.77 18.66 8.55
C LYS A 289 -25.24 17.40 7.87
N SER A 290 -24.00 17.43 7.38
CA SER A 290 -23.31 16.21 6.92
C SER A 290 -22.98 15.27 8.08
N ASP A 291 -22.81 13.97 7.82
CA ASP A 291 -22.37 13.01 8.84
C ASP A 291 -21.03 13.42 9.48
N MET A 292 -20.16 14.06 8.70
CA MET A 292 -18.88 14.59 9.17
C MET A 292 -19.07 15.77 10.14
N ASP A 293 -19.92 16.75 9.80
CA ASP A 293 -20.24 17.84 10.71
C ASP A 293 -20.85 17.38 12.02
N ARG A 294 -21.64 16.29 11.96
CA ARG A 294 -22.30 15.68 13.13
C ARG A 294 -21.29 14.94 14.03
N THR A 295 -20.25 14.32 13.46
CA THR A 295 -19.31 13.46 14.20
C THR A 295 -17.98 14.14 14.55
N GLU A 296 -17.70 15.33 14.01
CA GLU A 296 -16.44 16.03 14.23
C GLU A 296 -16.22 16.35 15.74
N LEU A 297 -15.07 15.89 16.27
CA LEU A 297 -14.73 15.97 17.71
C LEU A 297 -14.62 17.40 18.25
N ASN A 298 -14.28 18.37 17.40
CA ASN A 298 -14.02 19.76 17.80
C ASN A 298 -15.24 20.68 17.77
N LYS A 299 -16.41 20.20 17.31
CA LYS A 299 -17.66 20.97 17.32
C LYS A 299 -18.48 20.64 18.57
N GLY A 300 -19.04 21.66 19.20
CA GLY A 300 -19.94 21.47 20.33
C GLY A 300 -21.11 20.56 19.97
N LYS A 301 -21.34 19.51 20.73
CA LYS A 301 -22.41 18.54 20.51
C LYS A 301 -23.74 19.14 20.99
N THR A 302 -24.77 19.02 20.17
CA THR A 302 -26.09 19.51 20.45
C THR A 302 -27.07 18.37 20.62
N GLY A 303 -28.19 18.64 21.29
CA GLY A 303 -29.23 17.63 21.48
C GLY A 303 -30.49 18.25 22.05
N CYS A 304 -31.58 17.51 22.01
CA CYS A 304 -32.89 17.89 22.50
C CYS A 304 -33.49 16.76 23.37
N PRO A 305 -34.00 17.04 24.58
CA PRO A 305 -34.67 16.06 25.41
C PRO A 305 -36.00 15.62 24.79
N LEU A 306 -36.27 14.31 24.83
CA LEU A 306 -37.58 13.76 24.51
C LEU A 306 -38.44 13.77 25.80
N LYS A 307 -39.12 14.88 26.12
CA LYS A 307 -39.87 14.99 27.36
C LYS A 307 -40.97 13.95 27.45
N GLY A 308 -41.10 13.31 28.60
CA GLY A 308 -42.01 12.21 28.83
C GLY A 308 -41.51 10.84 28.40
N VAL A 309 -40.33 10.73 27.76
CA VAL A 309 -39.74 9.47 27.32
C VAL A 309 -38.59 9.07 28.21
N TYR A 310 -38.65 7.84 28.75
CA TYR A 310 -37.63 7.26 29.62
C TYR A 310 -37.30 5.84 29.21
N ALA A 311 -36.03 5.48 29.26
CA ALA A 311 -35.54 4.11 29.10
C ALA A 311 -35.25 3.49 30.46
N ILE A 312 -35.36 2.17 30.55
CA ILE A 312 -35.10 1.38 31.77
C ILE A 312 -33.72 0.75 31.62
N ASN A 313 -32.79 1.11 32.52
CA ASN A 313 -31.48 0.46 32.55
C ASN A 313 -31.62 -1.00 33.00
N PRO A 314 -31.26 -2.00 32.17
CA PRO A 314 -31.51 -3.42 32.46
C PRO A 314 -30.70 -3.98 33.61
N VAL A 315 -29.62 -3.33 34.07
CA VAL A 315 -28.77 -3.81 35.16
C VAL A 315 -29.33 -3.47 36.54
N ASN A 316 -30.07 -2.35 36.68
CA ASN A 316 -30.57 -1.88 38.00
C ASN A 316 -32.02 -1.40 37.99
N GLY A 317 -32.74 -1.49 36.86
CA GLY A 317 -34.12 -1.06 36.73
C GLY A 317 -34.41 0.43 36.82
N LYS A 318 -33.39 1.29 36.92
CA LYS A 318 -33.54 2.73 37.00
C LYS A 318 -34.01 3.30 35.65
N GLN A 319 -34.92 4.27 35.73
CA GLN A 319 -35.36 5.05 34.58
C GLN A 319 -34.38 6.16 34.29
N VAL A 320 -33.99 6.31 33.04
CA VAL A 320 -33.08 7.35 32.54
C VAL A 320 -33.76 8.14 31.41
N PRO A 321 -33.61 9.44 31.34
CA PRO A 321 -34.22 10.26 30.29
C PRO A 321 -33.61 9.95 28.94
N VAL A 322 -34.41 10.14 27.89
CA VAL A 322 -33.99 9.92 26.49
C VAL A 322 -33.87 11.29 25.81
N PHE A 323 -32.79 11.44 25.05
CA PHE A 323 -32.49 12.61 24.22
C PHE A 323 -32.35 12.21 22.76
N ILE A 324 -32.41 13.17 21.85
CA ILE A 324 -31.84 13.03 20.51
C ILE A 324 -30.59 13.91 20.43
N GLY A 325 -29.58 13.46 19.70
CA GLY A 325 -28.31 14.19 19.54
C GLY A 325 -27.75 14.09 18.14
N ASP A 326 -27.23 15.19 17.64
CA ASP A 326 -26.69 15.27 16.27
C ASP A 326 -25.46 14.37 16.05
N PHE A 327 -24.78 13.95 17.12
CA PHE A 327 -23.63 13.05 17.09
C PHE A 327 -23.99 11.56 17.01
N VAL A 328 -25.28 11.18 17.05
CA VAL A 328 -25.76 9.81 16.85
C VAL A 328 -26.35 9.67 15.44
N LEU A 329 -25.83 8.74 14.67
CA LEU A 329 -26.23 8.52 13.29
C LEU A 329 -27.20 7.33 13.21
N ALA A 330 -28.30 7.46 12.48
CA ALA A 330 -29.31 6.42 12.32
C ALA A 330 -28.79 5.18 11.55
N ASN A 331 -27.82 5.40 10.68
CA ASN A 331 -27.19 4.36 9.84
C ASN A 331 -25.89 3.80 10.42
N TYR A 332 -25.53 4.18 11.67
CA TYR A 332 -24.36 3.67 12.36
C TYR A 332 -24.75 2.90 13.64
N GLY A 333 -24.36 1.63 13.70
CA GLY A 333 -24.68 0.75 14.83
C GLY A 333 -26.18 0.51 14.94
N THR A 334 -26.76 0.85 16.09
CA THR A 334 -28.20 0.68 16.40
C THR A 334 -28.98 1.99 16.29
N GLY A 335 -28.32 3.11 15.96
CA GLY A 335 -28.94 4.45 15.99
C GLY A 335 -29.25 4.95 17.41
N ALA A 336 -28.69 4.29 18.43
CA ALA A 336 -28.87 4.63 19.85
C ALA A 336 -27.58 4.40 20.62
N VAL A 337 -27.29 5.25 21.59
CA VAL A 337 -26.13 5.13 22.50
C VAL A 337 -26.51 5.34 23.94
N MET A 338 -25.84 4.64 24.85
CA MET A 338 -25.87 4.95 26.27
C MET A 338 -24.89 6.06 26.57
N ALA A 339 -25.26 7.00 27.39
CA ALA A 339 -24.43 8.10 27.82
C ALA A 339 -23.91 7.89 29.26
N VAL A 340 -22.57 7.93 29.39
CA VAL A 340 -21.86 7.70 30.64
C VAL A 340 -20.90 8.87 30.95
N PRO A 341 -21.40 10.02 31.40
CA PRO A 341 -20.63 11.27 31.47
C PRO A 341 -19.33 11.19 32.28
N SER A 342 -19.27 10.32 33.26
CA SER A 342 -18.04 10.15 34.07
C SER A 342 -16.93 9.42 33.30
N HIS A 343 -17.25 8.71 32.16
CA HIS A 343 -16.33 7.81 31.48
C HIS A 343 -16.22 8.02 29.95
N ASP A 344 -16.95 8.99 29.41
CA ASP A 344 -16.87 9.46 28.03
C ASP A 344 -16.85 10.98 28.01
N GLN A 345 -15.82 11.57 27.39
CA GLN A 345 -15.61 13.02 27.39
C GLN A 345 -16.73 13.76 26.64
N ARG A 346 -17.23 13.22 25.57
CA ARG A 346 -18.34 13.79 24.80
C ARG A 346 -19.63 13.83 25.64
N ASP A 347 -19.93 12.75 26.34
CA ASP A 347 -21.09 12.67 27.24
C ASP A 347 -20.92 13.59 28.43
N PHE A 348 -19.68 13.78 28.94
CA PHE A 348 -19.34 14.69 29.99
C PHE A 348 -19.68 16.14 29.59
N GLU A 349 -19.22 16.61 28.44
CA GLU A 349 -19.48 17.94 27.93
C GLU A 349 -20.97 18.18 27.73
N TYR A 350 -21.67 17.20 27.20
CA TYR A 350 -23.11 17.22 27.01
C TYR A 350 -23.84 17.33 28.36
N ALA A 351 -23.46 16.49 29.33
CA ALA A 351 -24.06 16.48 30.66
C ALA A 351 -23.83 17.82 31.41
N VAL A 352 -22.65 18.45 31.29
CA VAL A 352 -22.39 19.77 31.82
C VAL A 352 -23.29 20.83 31.20
N ALA A 353 -23.41 20.82 29.85
CA ALA A 353 -24.23 21.76 29.11
C ALA A 353 -25.74 21.67 29.45
N HIS A 354 -26.23 20.48 29.74
CA HIS A 354 -27.63 20.21 30.05
C HIS A 354 -27.92 19.95 31.52
N ASN A 355 -26.94 20.17 32.41
CA ASN A 355 -27.08 20.02 33.87
C ASN A 355 -27.55 18.59 34.29
N ILE A 356 -27.05 17.54 33.58
CA ILE A 356 -27.38 16.14 33.83
C ILE A 356 -26.44 15.58 34.90
N PRO A 357 -26.96 14.78 35.89
CA PRO A 357 -26.12 14.13 36.89
C PRO A 357 -25.05 13.21 36.28
N MET A 358 -23.93 13.05 36.96
CA MET A 358 -22.84 12.15 36.60
C MET A 358 -22.66 11.08 37.69
N ILE A 359 -22.44 9.83 37.28
CA ILE A 359 -22.21 8.70 38.19
C ILE A 359 -20.86 8.07 37.79
N GLN A 360 -19.86 8.24 38.66
CA GLN A 360 -18.58 7.55 38.49
C GLN A 360 -18.71 6.08 38.90
N VAL A 361 -18.34 5.17 38.02
CA VAL A 361 -18.42 3.70 38.24
C VAL A 361 -17.08 2.99 38.12
N ILE A 362 -16.02 3.66 37.77
CA ILE A 362 -14.65 3.17 37.78
C ILE A 362 -13.83 4.05 38.72
N GLU A 363 -13.15 3.43 39.70
CA GLU A 363 -12.27 4.17 40.61
C GLU A 363 -11.10 4.80 39.90
N GLY A 364 -10.70 5.97 40.32
CA GLY A 364 -9.58 6.68 39.75
C GLY A 364 -9.58 8.14 40.13
N ARG A 365 -9.16 9.03 39.26
CA ARG A 365 -9.12 10.45 39.48
C ARG A 365 -10.53 11.03 39.58
N ASP A 366 -10.62 12.22 40.18
CA ASP A 366 -11.82 13.06 40.21
C ASP A 366 -12.30 13.36 38.77
N VAL A 367 -13.59 13.19 38.56
CA VAL A 367 -14.26 13.37 37.25
C VAL A 367 -15.01 14.73 37.19
N SER A 368 -14.81 15.65 38.11
CA SER A 368 -15.51 16.94 38.16
C SER A 368 -15.14 17.86 36.99
N GLN A 369 -13.97 17.72 36.41
CA GLN A 369 -13.44 18.60 35.37
C GLN A 369 -13.37 17.93 33.95
N ARG A 370 -13.26 16.63 33.91
CA ARG A 370 -13.25 15.84 32.66
C ARG A 370 -13.55 14.37 32.93
N ALA A 371 -14.00 13.66 31.92
CA ALA A 371 -14.27 12.23 32.02
C ALA A 371 -12.99 11.40 32.30
N PHE A 372 -13.15 10.27 32.98
CA PHE A 372 -12.12 9.27 33.19
C PHE A 372 -12.33 8.17 32.14
N GLU A 373 -11.68 8.31 30.99
CA GLU A 373 -11.97 7.57 29.79
C GLU A 373 -11.24 6.21 29.72
N LYS A 374 -11.62 5.38 28.77
CA LYS A 374 -11.10 4.02 28.55
C LYS A 374 -9.57 3.97 28.54
N GLN A 375 -8.90 4.88 27.87
CA GLN A 375 -7.43 4.97 27.84
C GLN A 375 -6.82 5.31 29.22
N ASP A 376 -7.59 5.90 30.11
CA ASP A 376 -7.16 6.25 31.46
C ASP A 376 -7.21 5.05 32.42
N TYR A 377 -8.10 4.07 32.22
CA TYR A 377 -8.33 2.98 33.16
C TYR A 377 -8.07 1.56 32.62
N LEU A 378 -8.19 1.31 31.33
CA LEU A 378 -8.04 -0.01 30.77
C LEU A 378 -6.61 -0.56 30.95
N GLY A 379 -6.51 -1.80 31.46
CA GLY A 379 -5.22 -2.46 31.72
C GLY A 379 -4.42 -1.89 32.91
N LYS A 380 -5.02 -1.00 33.71
CA LYS A 380 -4.34 -0.38 34.86
C LYS A 380 -4.79 -0.92 36.20
N GLY A 381 -5.57 -2.01 36.23
CA GLY A 381 -6.04 -2.66 37.43
C GLY A 381 -7.10 -1.85 38.21
N CYS A 382 -7.70 -0.85 37.58
CA CYS A 382 -8.80 -0.09 38.17
C CYS A 382 -10.00 -0.98 38.46
N ARG A 383 -10.77 -0.62 39.51
CA ARG A 383 -11.90 -1.42 39.99
C ARG A 383 -13.20 -0.64 39.81
N LEU A 384 -14.31 -1.39 39.74
CA LEU A 384 -15.62 -0.78 39.72
C LEU A 384 -16.01 -0.25 41.12
N VAL A 385 -16.71 0.89 41.10
CA VAL A 385 -17.41 1.49 42.24
C VAL A 385 -18.85 1.80 41.85
N ASN A 386 -19.76 1.95 42.77
CA ASN A 386 -21.18 2.28 42.54
C ASN A 386 -21.89 1.34 41.52
N SER A 387 -21.47 0.07 41.47
CA SER A 387 -21.90 -0.93 40.46
C SER A 387 -22.52 -2.16 41.13
N GLU A 388 -23.22 -1.95 42.24
CA GLU A 388 -23.91 -3.02 43.02
C GLU A 388 -23.01 -4.24 43.28
N GLU A 389 -23.40 -5.45 42.90
CA GLU A 389 -22.65 -6.68 43.12
C GLU A 389 -21.31 -6.74 42.37
N PHE A 390 -21.07 -5.88 41.38
CA PHE A 390 -19.84 -5.81 40.62
C PHE A 390 -18.81 -4.81 41.18
N THR A 391 -19.21 -4.08 42.22
CA THR A 391 -18.29 -3.16 42.93
C THR A 391 -17.12 -3.94 43.51
N GLY A 392 -15.89 -3.44 43.22
CA GLY A 392 -14.63 -4.05 43.68
C GLY A 392 -14.01 -5.04 42.68
N LEU A 393 -14.70 -5.47 41.64
CA LEU A 393 -14.12 -6.23 40.56
C LEU A 393 -13.20 -5.33 39.70
N THR A 394 -12.16 -5.90 39.12
CA THR A 394 -11.40 -5.19 38.10
C THR A 394 -12.28 -4.92 36.88
N VAL A 395 -11.89 -3.92 36.08
CA VAL A 395 -12.61 -3.54 34.87
C VAL A 395 -12.83 -4.75 33.96
N GLU A 396 -11.77 -5.56 33.77
CA GLU A 396 -11.81 -6.75 32.91
C GLU A 396 -12.75 -7.83 33.46
N GLU A 397 -12.69 -8.13 34.75
CA GLU A 397 -13.60 -9.08 35.41
C GLU A 397 -15.04 -8.62 35.36
N ALA A 398 -15.27 -7.33 35.60
CA ALA A 398 -16.60 -6.73 35.59
C ALA A 398 -17.23 -6.76 34.18
N LYS A 399 -16.45 -6.46 33.16
CA LYS A 399 -16.88 -6.51 31.76
C LYS A 399 -17.45 -7.90 31.41
N GLU A 400 -16.74 -8.93 31.80
CA GLU A 400 -17.15 -10.32 31.55
C GLU A 400 -18.40 -10.68 32.39
N ALA A 401 -18.39 -10.38 33.70
CA ALA A 401 -19.46 -10.72 34.61
C ALA A 401 -20.77 -9.99 34.29
N ILE A 402 -20.71 -8.69 33.96
CA ILE A 402 -21.91 -7.92 33.55
C ILE A 402 -22.46 -8.46 32.22
N THR A 403 -21.60 -8.74 31.26
CA THR A 403 -22.04 -9.34 29.97
C THR A 403 -22.76 -10.63 30.21
N GLN A 404 -22.21 -11.56 30.99
CA GLN A 404 -22.85 -12.86 31.31
C GLN A 404 -24.18 -12.71 32.04
N LYS A 405 -24.29 -11.75 32.98
CA LYS A 405 -25.55 -11.46 33.66
C LYS A 405 -26.62 -11.04 32.66
N LEU A 406 -26.32 -10.09 31.78
CA LEU A 406 -27.29 -9.60 30.82
C LEU A 406 -27.62 -10.61 29.71
N GLU A 407 -26.68 -11.44 29.30
CA GLU A 407 -26.92 -12.57 28.38
C GLU A 407 -27.89 -13.61 29.02
N LYS A 408 -27.70 -13.95 30.31
CA LYS A 408 -28.61 -14.84 31.03
C LYS A 408 -30.03 -14.27 31.19
N GLN A 409 -30.15 -12.94 31.24
CA GLN A 409 -31.45 -12.26 31.28
C GLN A 409 -32.10 -12.17 29.87
N GLY A 410 -31.38 -12.56 28.82
CA GLY A 410 -31.86 -12.50 27.44
C GLY A 410 -31.94 -11.07 26.86
N VAL A 411 -31.27 -10.08 27.50
CA VAL A 411 -31.29 -8.67 27.08
C VAL A 411 -29.96 -8.19 26.48
N ALA A 412 -28.99 -9.07 26.39
CA ALA A 412 -27.71 -8.73 25.77
C ALA A 412 -27.15 -9.87 24.92
N ARG A 413 -26.32 -9.51 23.95
CA ARG A 413 -25.59 -10.44 23.07
C ARG A 413 -24.24 -9.86 22.70
N ARG A 414 -23.20 -10.71 22.68
CA ARG A 414 -21.89 -10.33 22.19
C ARG A 414 -21.98 -10.09 20.69
N LYS A 415 -21.34 -9.04 20.22
CA LYS A 415 -21.40 -8.67 18.82
C LYS A 415 -20.06 -8.13 18.37
N VAL A 416 -19.68 -8.53 17.17
CA VAL A 416 -18.55 -7.93 16.45
C VAL A 416 -19.11 -6.98 15.41
N ASN A 417 -18.67 -5.74 15.45
CA ASN A 417 -19.01 -4.72 14.47
C ASN A 417 -17.75 -4.29 13.72
N TYR A 418 -17.96 -3.74 12.54
CA TYR A 418 -16.90 -3.20 11.69
C TYR A 418 -17.26 -1.77 11.30
N HIS A 419 -16.23 -0.91 11.14
CA HIS A 419 -16.39 0.39 10.49
C HIS A 419 -16.44 0.22 8.96
N PHE A 420 -15.95 -0.90 8.46
CA PHE A 420 -15.93 -1.30 7.06
C PHE A 420 -17.34 -1.31 6.47
N ARG A 421 -17.54 -0.54 5.39
CA ARG A 421 -18.85 -0.37 4.73
C ARG A 421 -18.84 -1.01 3.36
N GLU A 422 -20.03 -1.15 2.76
CA GLU A 422 -20.16 -1.60 1.38
C GLU A 422 -19.33 -0.70 0.45
N TRP A 423 -18.69 -1.32 -0.53
CA TRP A 423 -18.03 -0.60 -1.60
C TRP A 423 -19.08 -0.09 -2.58
N ILE A 424 -19.28 1.24 -2.64
CA ILE A 424 -20.15 1.89 -3.60
C ILE A 424 -19.53 1.72 -4.98
N PHE A 425 -20.12 0.92 -5.83
CA PHE A 425 -19.47 0.40 -7.01
C PHE A 425 -19.88 1.08 -8.31
N ALA A 426 -21.14 1.45 -8.48
CA ALA A 426 -21.60 2.09 -9.73
C ALA A 426 -21.16 3.57 -9.82
N ARG A 427 -20.82 4.00 -11.04
CA ARG A 427 -20.46 5.38 -11.40
C ARG A 427 -21.35 5.89 -12.51
N GLN A 428 -21.78 7.15 -12.40
CA GLN A 428 -22.54 7.88 -13.43
C GLN A 428 -21.57 8.50 -14.42
N ARG A 429 -20.74 7.65 -15.04
CA ARG A 429 -19.68 8.04 -15.98
C ARG A 429 -19.80 7.26 -17.27
N TYR A 430 -19.18 7.80 -18.32
CA TYR A 430 -19.06 7.11 -19.59
C TYR A 430 -17.83 6.20 -19.63
N TRP A 431 -16.62 6.73 -19.27
CA TRP A 431 -15.37 6.02 -19.43
C TRP A 431 -15.07 5.08 -18.25
N GLY A 432 -15.66 3.92 -18.31
CA GLY A 432 -15.55 2.83 -17.36
C GLY A 432 -16.18 1.56 -17.91
N GLU A 433 -15.98 0.43 -17.26
CA GLU A 433 -16.59 -0.84 -17.64
C GLU A 433 -18.12 -0.75 -17.49
N PRO A 434 -18.93 -0.98 -18.54
CA PRO A 434 -20.37 -1.09 -18.39
C PRO A 434 -20.76 -2.23 -17.44
N VAL A 435 -21.72 -2.00 -16.55
CA VAL A 435 -22.29 -3.07 -15.73
C VAL A 435 -23.14 -3.97 -16.62
N PRO A 436 -22.82 -5.29 -16.76
CA PRO A 436 -23.41 -6.14 -17.80
C PRO A 436 -24.79 -6.70 -17.40
N CYS A 437 -25.71 -5.83 -16.99
CA CYS A 437 -27.05 -6.24 -16.61
C CYS A 437 -28.15 -5.44 -17.30
N VAL A 438 -29.36 -6.02 -17.26
CA VAL A 438 -30.59 -5.53 -17.88
C VAL A 438 -31.70 -5.57 -16.84
N TYR A 439 -32.51 -4.54 -16.79
CA TYR A 439 -33.72 -4.47 -15.99
C TYR A 439 -34.93 -4.82 -16.86
N THR A 440 -35.57 -5.90 -16.52
CA THR A 440 -36.76 -6.39 -17.22
C THR A 440 -38.01 -5.64 -16.80
N GLN A 441 -39.07 -5.70 -17.62
CA GLN A 441 -40.33 -5.00 -17.32
C GLN A 441 -41.03 -5.47 -16.04
N ASP A 442 -40.79 -6.72 -15.63
CA ASP A 442 -41.28 -7.29 -14.37
C ASP A 442 -40.40 -6.96 -13.15
N GLY A 443 -39.45 -6.04 -13.32
CA GLY A 443 -38.59 -5.53 -12.25
C GLY A 443 -37.42 -6.43 -11.85
N LYS A 444 -37.11 -7.48 -12.62
CA LYS A 444 -35.95 -8.36 -12.35
C LYS A 444 -34.68 -7.82 -12.96
N THR A 445 -33.57 -8.12 -12.28
CA THR A 445 -32.21 -7.91 -12.81
C THR A 445 -31.76 -9.16 -13.55
N TYR A 446 -31.40 -8.99 -14.80
CA TYR A 446 -30.88 -10.06 -15.66
C TYR A 446 -29.45 -9.71 -16.08
N PHE A 447 -28.49 -10.58 -15.77
CA PHE A 447 -27.13 -10.46 -16.29
C PHE A 447 -27.03 -11.13 -17.66
N VAL A 448 -26.40 -10.44 -18.62
CA VAL A 448 -26.20 -10.99 -19.94
C VAL A 448 -25.39 -12.31 -19.90
N PRO A 449 -25.66 -13.25 -20.83
CA PRO A 449 -24.86 -14.46 -20.93
C PRO A 449 -23.38 -14.19 -21.16
N ASP A 450 -22.51 -15.12 -20.73
CA ASP A 450 -21.06 -14.96 -20.86
C ASP A 450 -20.61 -14.82 -22.32
N GLU A 451 -21.36 -15.41 -23.24
CA GLU A 451 -21.11 -15.33 -24.69
C GLU A 451 -21.37 -13.93 -25.28
N GLU A 452 -22.13 -13.10 -24.58
CA GLU A 452 -22.41 -11.70 -24.96
C GLU A 452 -21.40 -10.72 -24.35
N LEU A 453 -20.51 -11.17 -23.49
CA LEU A 453 -19.44 -10.34 -22.92
C LEU A 453 -18.29 -10.17 -23.93
N PRO A 454 -17.69 -9.00 -24.01
CA PRO A 454 -17.98 -7.81 -23.22
C PRO A 454 -19.19 -7.01 -23.73
N VAL A 455 -19.92 -6.41 -22.78
CA VAL A 455 -20.84 -5.30 -23.11
C VAL A 455 -19.97 -4.09 -23.35
N VAL A 456 -19.87 -3.65 -24.61
CA VAL A 456 -18.99 -2.55 -25.01
C VAL A 456 -19.68 -1.20 -24.89
N LEU A 457 -18.90 -0.14 -24.69
CA LEU A 457 -19.36 1.24 -24.65
C LEU A 457 -19.82 1.69 -26.07
N PRO A 458 -21.00 2.30 -26.21
CA PRO A 458 -21.44 2.88 -27.48
C PRO A 458 -20.77 4.24 -27.71
N GLU A 459 -20.63 4.64 -28.97
CA GLU A 459 -20.29 6.03 -29.28
C GLU A 459 -21.45 6.96 -28.90
N LEU A 460 -21.15 8.15 -28.41
CA LEU A 460 -22.09 9.17 -28.03
C LEU A 460 -21.81 10.49 -28.78
N GLU A 461 -22.87 11.24 -29.08
CA GLU A 461 -22.72 12.62 -29.57
C GLU A 461 -22.34 13.60 -28.45
N ASP A 462 -22.72 13.29 -27.20
CA ASP A 462 -22.43 14.10 -26.03
C ASP A 462 -22.06 13.17 -24.86
N TYR A 463 -20.83 13.29 -24.39
CA TYR A 463 -20.27 12.50 -23.29
C TYR A 463 -20.55 13.09 -21.90
N LYS A 464 -21.30 14.20 -21.83
CA LYS A 464 -21.68 14.83 -20.57
C LYS A 464 -22.97 14.25 -20.03
N GLY A 465 -22.99 13.91 -18.75
CA GLY A 465 -24.22 13.59 -18.03
C GLY A 465 -25.13 14.82 -17.93
N LYS A 466 -26.44 14.62 -17.97
CA LYS A 466 -27.44 15.67 -17.83
C LYS A 466 -28.36 15.40 -16.64
N ASP A 467 -28.66 16.44 -15.87
CA ASP A 467 -29.60 16.39 -14.73
C ASP A 467 -29.26 15.28 -13.71
N GLY A 468 -27.96 15.04 -13.44
CA GLY A 468 -27.48 14.01 -12.54
C GLY A 468 -27.63 12.56 -13.05
N LYS A 469 -27.92 12.40 -14.35
CA LYS A 469 -28.01 11.10 -15.03
C LYS A 469 -26.68 10.77 -15.71
N ALA A 470 -26.38 9.45 -15.77
CA ALA A 470 -25.19 8.95 -16.44
C ALA A 470 -25.21 9.31 -17.95
N PRO A 471 -24.05 9.58 -18.58
CA PRO A 471 -23.97 9.85 -20.01
C PRO A 471 -24.57 8.74 -20.89
N LEU A 472 -24.47 7.48 -20.47
CA LEU A 472 -25.05 6.32 -21.18
C LEU A 472 -26.59 6.33 -21.25
N GLU A 473 -27.27 7.16 -20.46
CA GLU A 473 -28.70 7.40 -20.61
C GLU A 473 -29.05 8.02 -21.98
N ASN A 474 -28.09 8.71 -22.60
CA ASN A 474 -28.23 9.30 -23.92
C ASN A 474 -28.14 8.27 -25.07
N ALA A 475 -27.60 7.08 -24.78
CA ALA A 475 -27.47 5.98 -25.76
C ALA A 475 -28.81 5.22 -25.93
N THR A 476 -29.82 5.84 -26.52
CA THR A 476 -31.19 5.32 -26.53
C THR A 476 -31.34 3.94 -27.18
N GLU A 477 -30.63 3.67 -28.29
CA GLU A 477 -30.66 2.38 -28.97
C GLU A 477 -29.87 1.31 -28.16
N TRP A 478 -28.64 1.62 -27.73
CA TRP A 478 -27.81 0.73 -26.96
C TRP A 478 -28.47 0.32 -25.64
N LYS A 479 -29.19 1.22 -25.04
CA LYS A 479 -29.92 0.99 -23.79
C LYS A 479 -31.01 -0.06 -23.90
N GLN A 480 -31.62 -0.24 -25.07
CA GLN A 480 -32.66 -1.25 -25.28
C GLN A 480 -32.04 -2.64 -25.49
N TYR A 481 -32.55 -3.60 -24.76
CA TYR A 481 -32.11 -4.99 -24.86
C TYR A 481 -33.25 -5.90 -25.30
N HIS A 482 -33.03 -6.61 -26.41
CA HIS A 482 -34.06 -7.48 -27.03
C HIS A 482 -33.41 -8.79 -27.53
N GLN A 483 -32.74 -9.53 -26.64
CA GLN A 483 -32.05 -10.77 -27.00
C GLN A 483 -32.45 -11.91 -26.05
N ASN A 484 -32.28 -13.16 -26.47
CA ASN A 484 -32.53 -14.36 -25.68
C ASN A 484 -33.92 -14.45 -25.06
N GLY A 485 -34.94 -13.84 -25.72
CA GLY A 485 -36.31 -13.79 -25.22
C GLY A 485 -36.52 -12.81 -24.06
N ILE A 486 -35.48 -12.05 -23.69
CA ILE A 486 -35.52 -11.02 -22.67
C ILE A 486 -35.70 -9.66 -23.30
N GLN A 487 -36.63 -8.89 -22.76
CA GLN A 487 -36.85 -7.48 -23.11
C GLN A 487 -36.60 -6.61 -21.87
N GLY A 488 -35.79 -5.58 -22.02
CA GLY A 488 -35.50 -4.69 -20.91
C GLY A 488 -34.60 -3.54 -21.25
N THR A 489 -34.13 -2.85 -20.21
CA THR A 489 -33.24 -1.70 -20.31
C THR A 489 -31.90 -2.02 -19.66
N ARG A 490 -30.80 -1.79 -20.41
CA ARG A 490 -29.45 -1.97 -19.87
C ARG A 490 -29.17 -1.00 -18.73
N GLU A 491 -28.38 -1.43 -17.78
CA GLU A 491 -27.79 -0.53 -16.79
C GLU A 491 -26.93 0.53 -17.48
N THR A 492 -27.05 1.76 -17.04
CA THR A 492 -26.36 2.94 -17.62
C THR A 492 -25.21 3.44 -16.76
N SER A 493 -25.00 2.86 -15.59
CA SER A 493 -23.80 3.10 -14.79
C SER A 493 -22.61 2.28 -15.30
N THR A 494 -21.42 2.77 -15.01
CA THR A 494 -20.16 2.04 -15.22
C THR A 494 -19.56 1.64 -13.88
N MET A 495 -18.58 0.74 -13.91
CA MET A 495 -17.81 0.35 -12.76
C MET A 495 -16.78 1.44 -12.40
N PRO A 496 -16.23 1.47 -11.17
CA PRO A 496 -15.16 2.39 -10.82
C PRO A 496 -13.88 2.01 -11.55
N GLY A 497 -12.98 2.96 -11.79
CA GLY A 497 -11.66 2.68 -12.41
C GLY A 497 -10.85 1.61 -11.68
N SER A 498 -11.08 1.47 -10.36
CA SER A 498 -10.45 0.43 -9.53
C SER A 498 -10.97 -0.99 -9.77
N ALA A 499 -12.01 -1.21 -10.57
CA ALA A 499 -12.52 -2.55 -10.86
C ALA A 499 -11.49 -3.38 -11.65
N GLY A 500 -10.96 -2.85 -12.74
CA GLY A 500 -9.94 -3.50 -13.55
C GLY A 500 -8.64 -3.73 -12.77
N SER A 501 -8.20 -2.73 -12.00
CA SER A 501 -6.98 -2.83 -11.20
C SER A 501 -7.09 -3.82 -10.02
N SER A 502 -8.29 -4.26 -9.66
CA SER A 502 -8.49 -5.23 -8.58
C SER A 502 -8.06 -6.66 -8.93
N TRP A 503 -7.80 -6.99 -10.20
CA TRP A 503 -7.46 -8.35 -10.63
C TRP A 503 -6.41 -8.42 -11.75
N TYR A 504 -5.90 -7.32 -12.27
CA TYR A 504 -5.01 -7.22 -13.43
C TYR A 504 -3.74 -8.08 -13.33
N TYR A 505 -3.22 -8.26 -12.13
CA TYR A 505 -2.06 -9.11 -11.85
C TYR A 505 -2.27 -10.57 -12.24
N MET A 506 -3.51 -11.05 -12.26
CA MET A 506 -3.83 -12.38 -12.80
C MET A 506 -3.83 -12.37 -14.32
N ARG A 507 -4.36 -11.31 -14.93
CA ARG A 507 -4.44 -11.21 -16.39
C ARG A 507 -3.08 -11.10 -17.07
N TYR A 508 -2.11 -10.47 -16.43
CA TYR A 508 -0.74 -10.42 -16.94
C TYR A 508 -0.12 -11.78 -17.21
N ILE A 509 -0.49 -12.79 -16.46
CA ILE A 509 0.04 -14.14 -16.63
C ILE A 509 -0.39 -14.72 -17.98
N ASP A 510 -1.64 -14.46 -18.38
CA ASP A 510 -2.27 -15.06 -19.56
C ASP A 510 -3.18 -14.06 -20.32
N PRO A 511 -2.61 -12.96 -20.85
CA PRO A 511 -3.40 -11.82 -21.34
C PRO A 511 -4.16 -12.11 -22.64
N GLN A 512 -3.78 -13.13 -23.41
CA GLN A 512 -4.39 -13.49 -24.68
C GLN A 512 -5.48 -14.55 -24.56
N ASN A 513 -5.77 -15.04 -23.36
CA ASN A 513 -6.78 -16.06 -23.15
C ASN A 513 -8.20 -15.50 -23.37
N ASP A 514 -8.92 -16.05 -24.34
CA ASP A 514 -10.29 -15.65 -24.68
C ASP A 514 -11.37 -16.55 -24.05
N LYS A 515 -10.96 -17.66 -23.40
CA LYS A 515 -11.84 -18.69 -22.83
C LYS A 515 -12.07 -18.53 -21.34
N GLU A 516 -11.06 -18.04 -20.63
CA GLU A 516 -11.08 -17.81 -19.20
C GLU A 516 -10.24 -16.57 -18.85
N PHE A 517 -10.49 -15.97 -17.69
CA PHE A 517 -9.76 -14.76 -17.27
C PHE A 517 -8.27 -15.00 -17.10
N CYS A 518 -7.87 -16.22 -16.77
CA CYS A 518 -6.50 -16.71 -16.73
C CYS A 518 -6.51 -18.23 -16.61
N ASN A 519 -5.59 -18.91 -17.28
CA ASN A 519 -5.45 -20.35 -17.18
C ASN A 519 -5.14 -20.80 -15.75
N GLN A 520 -5.86 -21.80 -15.25
CA GLN A 520 -5.79 -22.23 -13.85
C GLN A 520 -4.46 -22.91 -13.48
N GLU A 521 -3.80 -23.58 -14.41
CA GLU A 521 -2.48 -24.17 -14.17
C GLU A 521 -1.40 -23.10 -14.05
N LEU A 522 -1.46 -22.08 -14.91
CA LEU A 522 -0.58 -20.91 -14.85
C LEU A 522 -0.81 -20.12 -13.55
N LEU A 523 -2.05 -19.90 -13.13
CA LEU A 523 -2.34 -19.26 -11.85
C LEU A 523 -1.71 -20.00 -10.67
N LYS A 524 -1.83 -21.35 -10.64
CA LYS A 524 -1.23 -22.16 -9.57
C LYS A 524 0.29 -22.02 -9.50
N HIS A 525 0.94 -21.84 -10.62
CA HIS A 525 2.40 -21.69 -10.68
C HIS A 525 2.83 -20.26 -10.32
N TRP A 526 2.20 -19.25 -10.92
CA TRP A 526 2.68 -17.87 -10.85
C TRP A 526 2.20 -17.10 -9.63
N MET A 527 1.01 -17.37 -9.08
CA MET A 527 0.51 -16.69 -7.89
C MET A 527 1.11 -17.26 -6.59
N PRO A 528 1.28 -16.44 -5.54
CA PRO A 528 1.10 -14.99 -5.50
C PRO A 528 2.21 -14.21 -6.21
N VAL A 529 2.00 -12.92 -6.45
CA VAL A 529 3.07 -11.98 -6.82
C VAL A 529 4.12 -11.98 -5.71
N ASP A 530 5.39 -12.18 -6.06
CA ASP A 530 6.47 -12.31 -5.06
C ASP A 530 6.91 -10.97 -4.50
N LEU A 531 7.03 -9.95 -5.36
CA LEU A 531 7.36 -8.57 -4.98
C LEU A 531 6.43 -7.60 -5.69
N TYR A 532 5.79 -6.74 -4.93
CA TYR A 532 4.90 -5.69 -5.41
C TYR A 532 5.39 -4.33 -4.91
N VAL A 533 5.62 -3.38 -5.82
CA VAL A 533 6.13 -2.04 -5.50
C VAL A 533 5.13 -0.99 -5.92
N GLY A 534 4.84 -0.04 -5.03
CA GLY A 534 3.91 1.05 -5.32
C GLY A 534 3.65 1.97 -4.14
N GLY A 535 2.91 3.06 -4.38
CA GLY A 535 2.69 4.13 -3.41
C GLY A 535 1.86 3.73 -2.19
N PRO A 536 2.12 4.31 -1.01
CA PRO A 536 1.37 4.04 0.22
C PRO A 536 -0.08 4.56 0.20
N GLU A 537 -0.40 5.50 -0.70
CA GLU A 537 -1.75 6.06 -0.88
C GLU A 537 -2.80 5.03 -1.27
N HIS A 538 -2.37 3.88 -1.77
CA HIS A 538 -3.25 2.79 -2.20
C HIS A 538 -3.67 1.84 -1.08
N ALA A 539 -3.30 2.10 0.18
CA ALA A 539 -3.51 1.20 1.31
C ALA A 539 -4.98 0.81 1.52
N VAL A 540 -5.92 1.76 1.44
CA VAL A 540 -7.36 1.52 1.65
C VAL A 540 -8.17 1.43 0.35
N GLY A 541 -7.57 1.84 -0.79
CA GLY A 541 -8.16 1.74 -2.13
C GLY A 541 -7.74 0.45 -2.82
N HIS A 542 -6.87 0.59 -3.84
CA HIS A 542 -6.43 -0.49 -4.72
C HIS A 542 -5.98 -1.76 -3.99
N LEU A 543 -5.14 -1.65 -2.95
CA LEU A 543 -4.64 -2.81 -2.21
C LEU A 543 -5.76 -3.57 -1.49
N MET A 544 -6.71 -2.86 -0.91
CA MET A 544 -7.87 -3.47 -0.26
C MET A 544 -8.77 -4.17 -1.29
N TYR A 545 -9.09 -3.50 -2.39
CA TYR A 545 -9.94 -4.03 -3.44
C TYR A 545 -9.33 -5.27 -4.12
N SER A 546 -8.02 -5.25 -4.38
CA SER A 546 -7.30 -6.42 -4.92
C SER A 546 -7.38 -7.61 -3.97
N ARG A 547 -7.26 -7.40 -2.66
CA ARG A 547 -7.39 -8.45 -1.65
C ARG A 547 -8.81 -9.01 -1.59
N ILE A 548 -9.84 -8.15 -1.68
CA ILE A 548 -11.25 -8.56 -1.68
C ILE A 548 -11.55 -9.42 -2.90
N TRP A 549 -11.20 -8.96 -4.11
CA TRP A 549 -11.46 -9.68 -5.34
C TRP A 549 -10.70 -11.01 -5.40
N ASN A 550 -9.42 -11.00 -5.03
CA ASN A 550 -8.65 -12.24 -4.95
C ASN A 550 -9.24 -13.21 -3.93
N ARG A 551 -9.66 -12.72 -2.75
CA ARG A 551 -10.26 -13.56 -1.71
C ARG A 551 -11.58 -14.17 -2.16
N PHE A 552 -12.40 -13.40 -2.86
CA PHE A 552 -13.62 -13.91 -3.49
C PHE A 552 -13.30 -15.02 -4.50
N LEU A 553 -12.34 -14.79 -5.40
CA LEU A 553 -11.92 -15.79 -6.38
C LEU A 553 -11.32 -17.03 -5.72
N TYR A 554 -10.57 -16.86 -4.62
CA TYR A 554 -10.06 -17.98 -3.82
C TYR A 554 -11.20 -18.81 -3.22
N ASP A 555 -12.18 -18.17 -2.62
CA ASP A 555 -13.35 -18.86 -2.01
C ASP A 555 -14.21 -19.60 -3.07
N LYS A 556 -14.17 -19.15 -4.32
CA LYS A 556 -14.78 -19.82 -5.49
C LYS A 556 -13.89 -20.92 -6.08
N GLY A 557 -12.66 -21.12 -5.60
CA GLY A 557 -11.70 -22.07 -6.16
C GLY A 557 -11.06 -21.61 -7.48
N LEU A 558 -11.13 -20.32 -7.80
CA LEU A 558 -10.63 -19.71 -9.05
C LEU A 558 -9.28 -18.99 -8.86
N SER A 559 -8.87 -18.69 -7.64
CA SER A 559 -7.52 -18.26 -7.28
C SER A 559 -6.87 -19.32 -6.39
N PRO A 560 -5.58 -19.65 -6.58
CA PRO A 560 -4.88 -20.62 -5.76
C PRO A 560 -4.43 -20.08 -4.40
N VAL A 561 -4.49 -18.78 -4.18
CA VAL A 561 -3.92 -18.10 -3.01
C VAL A 561 -4.93 -17.19 -2.33
N LYS A 562 -4.82 -17.09 -1.00
CA LYS A 562 -5.68 -16.21 -0.19
C LYS A 562 -5.33 -14.73 -0.38
N GLU A 563 -4.04 -14.43 -0.52
CA GLU A 563 -3.51 -13.08 -0.65
C GLU A 563 -2.77 -12.93 -1.98
N PRO A 564 -3.01 -11.84 -2.74
CA PRO A 564 -2.47 -11.69 -4.10
C PRO A 564 -0.99 -11.31 -4.12
N PHE A 565 -0.51 -10.56 -3.11
CA PHE A 565 0.83 -9.98 -3.07
C PHE A 565 1.56 -10.45 -1.82
N ARG A 566 2.67 -11.19 -1.98
CA ARG A 566 3.44 -11.76 -0.88
C ARG A 566 4.20 -10.67 -0.11
N LYS A 567 5.01 -9.90 -0.83
CA LYS A 567 5.80 -8.80 -0.29
C LYS A 567 5.40 -7.49 -0.95
N LEU A 568 5.13 -6.48 -0.14
CA LEU A 568 4.85 -5.11 -0.59
C LEU A 568 5.96 -4.19 -0.11
N VAL A 569 6.43 -3.33 -1.02
CA VAL A 569 7.37 -2.27 -0.70
C VAL A 569 6.82 -0.95 -1.23
N HIS A 570 6.79 0.07 -0.39
CA HIS A 570 6.46 1.41 -0.82
C HIS A 570 7.71 2.17 -1.24
N GLN A 571 7.64 2.83 -2.41
CA GLN A 571 8.61 3.86 -2.72
C GLN A 571 8.22 5.19 -2.08
N GLY A 572 9.23 5.99 -1.73
CA GLY A 572 9.07 7.37 -1.30
C GLY A 572 8.61 8.27 -2.45
N MET A 573 8.33 9.51 -2.12
CA MET A 573 7.97 10.50 -3.13
C MET A 573 9.21 11.29 -3.56
N ILE A 574 9.43 11.45 -4.85
CA ILE A 574 10.43 12.39 -5.36
C ILE A 574 9.82 13.79 -5.36
N LEU A 575 10.39 14.66 -4.56
CA LEU A 575 9.97 16.04 -4.38
C LEU A 575 10.75 16.96 -5.33
N GLY A 576 10.24 18.16 -5.60
CA GLY A 576 11.00 19.20 -6.27
C GLY A 576 12.24 19.60 -5.47
N GLU A 577 13.20 20.33 -6.09
CA GLU A 577 14.38 20.86 -5.38
C GLU A 577 14.02 21.77 -4.19
N ASN A 578 12.80 22.32 -4.19
CA ASN A 578 12.23 23.08 -3.07
C ASN A 578 11.69 22.23 -1.91
N GLY A 579 11.80 20.89 -2.00
CA GLY A 579 11.30 19.96 -0.99
C GLY A 579 9.76 19.78 -0.95
N ILE A 580 9.05 20.29 -1.96
CA ILE A 580 7.59 20.21 -2.07
C ILE A 580 7.23 19.23 -3.18
N LYS A 581 6.07 18.57 -3.06
CA LYS A 581 5.53 17.67 -4.10
C LYS A 581 5.47 18.41 -5.45
N MET A 582 6.06 17.79 -6.49
CA MET A 582 5.99 18.30 -7.85
C MET A 582 4.54 18.40 -8.32
N GLY A 583 4.18 19.51 -8.95
CA GLY A 583 2.82 19.71 -9.44
C GLY A 583 2.58 21.07 -10.08
N LYS A 584 1.36 21.31 -10.53
CA LYS A 584 0.95 22.52 -11.27
C LYS A 584 1.16 23.84 -10.49
N ARG A 585 1.27 23.76 -9.16
CA ARG A 585 1.44 24.94 -8.31
C ARG A 585 2.86 25.54 -8.44
N TYR A 586 3.84 24.69 -8.73
CA TYR A 586 5.25 25.05 -8.87
C TYR A 586 5.85 24.35 -10.11
N PRO A 587 5.42 24.74 -11.32
CA PRO A 587 5.79 24.05 -12.56
C PRO A 587 7.29 24.09 -12.84
N GLU A 588 8.01 25.10 -12.35
CA GLU A 588 9.45 25.26 -12.49
C GLU A 588 10.28 24.18 -11.76
N PHE A 589 9.69 23.49 -10.79
CA PHE A 589 10.33 22.39 -10.07
C PHE A 589 9.88 21.01 -10.56
N VAL A 590 9.02 20.94 -11.57
CA VAL A 590 8.59 19.65 -12.16
C VAL A 590 9.69 19.13 -13.07
N VAL A 591 10.16 17.92 -12.80
CA VAL A 591 11.17 17.23 -13.59
C VAL A 591 10.50 16.24 -14.55
N ASN A 592 10.78 16.41 -15.84
CA ASN A 592 10.37 15.45 -16.87
C ASN A 592 11.50 14.42 -17.07
N PRO A 593 11.26 13.13 -16.86
CA PRO A 593 12.25 12.06 -17.05
C PRO A 593 12.87 12.06 -18.45
N SER A 594 12.10 12.32 -19.51
CA SER A 594 12.58 12.33 -20.88
C SER A 594 13.62 13.43 -21.14
N ASP A 595 13.53 14.59 -20.44
CA ASP A 595 14.53 15.64 -20.55
C ASP A 595 15.85 15.22 -19.90
N VAL A 596 15.78 14.55 -18.76
CA VAL A 596 16.95 14.00 -18.06
C VAL A 596 17.61 12.90 -18.89
N VAL A 597 16.83 12.01 -19.49
CA VAL A 597 17.33 10.94 -20.37
C VAL A 597 18.05 11.55 -21.59
N ARG A 598 17.45 12.56 -22.21
CA ARG A 598 18.07 13.23 -23.37
C ARG A 598 19.39 13.92 -23.03
N GLU A 599 19.51 14.51 -21.84
CA GLU A 599 20.69 15.26 -21.42
C GLU A 599 21.80 14.38 -20.84
N TYR A 600 21.40 13.38 -20.01
CA TYR A 600 22.36 12.59 -19.22
C TYR A 600 22.37 11.10 -19.56
N GLY A 601 21.35 10.58 -20.23
CA GLY A 601 21.14 9.18 -20.52
C GLY A 601 20.25 8.47 -19.50
N ALA A 602 19.59 7.39 -19.95
CA ALA A 602 18.68 6.57 -19.13
C ALA A 602 19.39 5.94 -17.93
N ASP A 603 20.57 5.36 -18.15
CA ASP A 603 21.37 4.73 -17.10
C ASP A 603 21.74 5.73 -15.98
N THR A 604 21.94 7.01 -16.32
CA THR A 604 22.24 8.05 -15.34
C THR A 604 21.02 8.34 -14.46
N LEU A 605 19.83 8.44 -15.03
CA LEU A 605 18.60 8.65 -14.27
C LEU A 605 18.33 7.48 -13.33
N ARG A 606 18.41 6.24 -13.82
CA ARG A 606 18.25 5.01 -13.04
C ARG A 606 19.20 4.96 -11.85
N LEU A 607 20.50 5.18 -12.09
CA LEU A 607 21.53 5.20 -11.04
C LEU A 607 21.27 6.29 -10.02
N TYR A 608 20.91 7.49 -10.48
CA TYR A 608 20.64 8.63 -9.61
C TYR A 608 19.47 8.36 -8.65
N GLU A 609 18.34 7.89 -9.16
CA GLU A 609 17.15 7.64 -8.35
C GLU A 609 17.38 6.53 -7.31
N MET A 610 18.17 5.51 -7.66
CA MET A 610 18.53 4.45 -6.71
C MET A 610 19.59 4.87 -5.68
N PHE A 611 20.36 5.90 -5.97
CA PHE A 611 21.42 6.38 -5.08
C PHE A 611 21.02 7.55 -4.17
N MET A 612 19.95 8.26 -4.48
CA MET A 612 19.48 9.44 -3.72
C MET A 612 19.27 9.17 -2.22
N GLY A 613 18.91 7.96 -1.84
CA GLY A 613 18.61 7.54 -0.48
C GLY A 613 17.85 6.21 -0.43
N PRO A 614 17.38 5.79 0.76
CA PRO A 614 16.55 4.60 0.89
C PRO A 614 15.28 4.71 0.04
N LEU A 615 14.87 3.60 -0.58
CA LEU A 615 13.73 3.56 -1.50
C LEU A 615 12.44 4.10 -0.88
N GLU A 616 12.20 3.79 0.38
CA GLU A 616 10.94 4.11 1.10
C GLU A 616 10.84 5.58 1.54
N VAL A 617 11.93 6.35 1.46
CA VAL A 617 12.00 7.71 2.00
C VAL A 617 11.78 8.74 0.90
N SER A 618 10.87 9.69 1.13
CA SER A 618 10.68 10.82 0.23
C SER A 618 11.93 11.71 0.17
N LYS A 619 12.33 12.12 -1.03
CA LYS A 619 13.62 12.75 -1.31
C LYS A 619 13.46 13.96 -2.24
N PRO A 620 14.15 15.10 -1.99
CA PRO A 620 14.17 16.20 -2.93
C PRO A 620 15.05 15.87 -4.13
N TRP A 621 14.61 16.26 -5.32
CA TRP A 621 15.40 16.20 -6.54
C TRP A 621 16.67 17.06 -6.43
N SER A 622 17.76 16.62 -7.03
CA SER A 622 19.00 17.38 -7.12
C SER A 622 19.67 17.20 -8.50
N THR A 623 19.64 18.23 -9.33
CA THR A 623 20.31 18.23 -10.63
C THR A 623 21.82 18.03 -10.49
N GLN A 624 22.43 18.53 -9.42
CA GLN A 624 23.84 18.28 -9.10
C GLN A 624 24.10 16.80 -8.78
N GLY A 625 23.13 16.12 -8.13
CA GLY A 625 23.19 14.68 -7.86
C GLY A 625 23.18 13.87 -9.15
N VAL A 626 22.36 14.23 -10.12
CA VAL A 626 22.33 13.60 -11.47
C VAL A 626 23.70 13.70 -12.14
N ALA A 627 24.32 14.88 -12.13
CA ALA A 627 25.67 15.07 -12.66
C ALA A 627 26.73 14.23 -11.92
N GLY A 628 26.54 14.02 -10.61
CA GLY A 628 27.38 13.11 -9.81
C GLY A 628 27.25 11.65 -10.25
N ALA A 629 26.04 11.17 -10.49
CA ALA A 629 25.77 9.84 -11.03
C ALA A 629 26.44 9.65 -12.41
N LYS A 630 26.32 10.63 -13.29
CA LYS A 630 26.98 10.61 -14.60
C LYS A 630 28.51 10.47 -14.49
N LYS A 631 29.12 11.18 -13.54
CA LYS A 631 30.59 11.08 -13.32
C LYS A 631 30.96 9.65 -12.87
N PHE A 632 30.16 9.00 -12.06
CA PHE A 632 30.43 7.62 -11.65
C PHE A 632 30.32 6.66 -12.85
N ILE A 633 29.27 6.78 -13.67
CA ILE A 633 29.15 5.99 -14.90
C ILE A 633 30.34 6.19 -15.82
N ASN A 634 30.79 7.43 -16.02
CA ASN A 634 31.98 7.70 -16.82
C ASN A 634 33.24 7.03 -16.27
N ARG A 635 33.38 6.93 -14.93
CA ARG A 635 34.49 6.19 -14.32
C ARG A 635 34.41 4.70 -14.59
N VAL A 636 33.21 4.10 -14.45
CA VAL A 636 32.98 2.70 -14.78
C VAL A 636 33.32 2.44 -16.26
N TRP A 637 32.79 3.25 -17.14
CA TRP A 637 33.07 3.19 -18.59
C TRP A 637 34.57 3.28 -18.88
N ASN A 638 35.22 4.33 -18.44
CA ASN A 638 36.62 4.59 -18.74
C ASN A 638 37.58 3.48 -18.26
N PHE A 639 37.22 2.78 -17.19
CA PHE A 639 38.06 1.68 -16.71
C PHE A 639 37.75 0.37 -17.43
N PHE A 640 36.51 -0.04 -17.44
CA PHE A 640 36.11 -1.39 -17.85
C PHE A 640 35.94 -1.57 -19.37
N SER A 641 35.80 -0.50 -20.13
CA SER A 641 35.79 -0.56 -21.60
C SER A 641 37.19 -0.69 -22.22
N GLU A 642 38.27 -0.50 -21.46
CA GLU A 642 39.65 -0.59 -21.92
C GLU A 642 40.26 -1.96 -21.59
N SER A 643 40.46 -2.79 -22.60
CA SER A 643 40.96 -4.16 -22.43
C SER A 643 42.34 -4.21 -21.72
N ALA A 644 43.18 -3.17 -21.86
CA ALA A 644 44.47 -3.10 -21.18
C ALA A 644 44.37 -3.03 -19.66
N ASN A 645 43.21 -2.64 -19.11
CA ASN A 645 42.95 -2.58 -17.69
C ASN A 645 42.51 -3.95 -17.11
N ILE A 646 42.15 -4.91 -17.95
CA ILE A 646 41.64 -6.23 -17.56
C ILE A 646 42.73 -7.26 -17.70
N THR A 647 43.01 -8.03 -16.65
CA THR A 647 44.07 -9.03 -16.60
C THR A 647 43.50 -10.43 -16.40
N ASP A 648 44.18 -11.43 -17.01
CA ASP A 648 43.81 -12.83 -16.83
C ASP A 648 44.43 -13.44 -15.54
N THR A 649 45.23 -12.66 -14.82
CA THR A 649 45.86 -13.08 -13.56
C THR A 649 45.35 -12.26 -12.39
N ASP A 650 45.12 -12.91 -11.28
CA ASP A 650 44.78 -12.27 -9.98
C ASP A 650 46.04 -12.15 -9.12
N ASP A 651 46.41 -10.93 -8.75
CA ASP A 651 47.52 -10.64 -7.85
C ASP A 651 47.10 -10.64 -6.36
N GLY A 652 45.87 -11.00 -6.06
CA GLY A 652 45.27 -11.12 -4.73
C GLY A 652 44.85 -9.80 -4.08
N LYS A 653 45.24 -8.65 -4.63
CA LYS A 653 45.00 -7.35 -3.98
C LYS A 653 43.52 -6.93 -3.98
N LEU A 654 42.74 -7.35 -4.96
CA LEU A 654 41.32 -7.04 -5.08
C LEU A 654 40.42 -8.15 -4.56
N THR A 655 40.95 -9.32 -4.20
CA THR A 655 40.18 -10.50 -3.82
C THR A 655 39.21 -10.21 -2.69
N LYS A 656 39.69 -9.65 -1.59
CA LYS A 656 38.85 -9.32 -0.43
C LYS A 656 37.73 -8.35 -0.80
N ILE A 657 38.07 -7.20 -1.39
CA ILE A 657 37.09 -6.17 -1.69
C ILE A 657 36.06 -6.63 -2.72
N TYR A 658 36.45 -7.48 -3.68
CA TYR A 658 35.53 -8.09 -4.63
C TYR A 658 34.50 -8.99 -3.93
N HIS A 659 34.95 -9.96 -3.13
CA HIS A 659 34.02 -10.87 -2.44
C HIS A 659 33.15 -10.15 -1.43
N GLN A 660 33.66 -9.15 -0.72
CA GLN A 660 32.86 -8.27 0.14
C GLN A 660 31.82 -7.49 -0.67
N THR A 661 32.15 -7.04 -1.89
CA THR A 661 31.23 -6.31 -2.76
C THR A 661 30.12 -7.24 -3.26
N VAL A 662 30.45 -8.42 -3.74
CA VAL A 662 29.44 -9.40 -4.17
C VAL A 662 28.48 -9.73 -3.03
N LYS A 663 29.02 -10.03 -1.84
CA LYS A 663 28.22 -10.33 -0.65
C LYS A 663 27.27 -9.18 -0.30
N LYS A 664 27.82 -7.96 -0.20
CA LYS A 664 27.03 -6.80 0.21
C LYS A 664 25.98 -6.41 -0.85
N VAL A 665 26.35 -6.37 -2.11
CA VAL A 665 25.40 -6.03 -3.19
C VAL A 665 24.26 -7.04 -3.27
N THR A 666 24.56 -8.33 -3.15
CA THR A 666 23.55 -9.39 -3.12
C THR A 666 22.56 -9.18 -1.97
N SER A 667 23.09 -8.98 -0.75
CA SER A 667 22.25 -8.74 0.42
C SER A 667 21.44 -7.44 0.33
N ASP A 668 22.04 -6.37 -0.17
CA ASP A 668 21.39 -5.06 -0.28
C ASP A 668 20.32 -5.06 -1.35
N PHE A 669 20.51 -5.74 -2.49
CA PHE A 669 19.48 -5.89 -3.52
C PHE A 669 18.28 -6.70 -2.98
N GLU A 670 18.51 -7.82 -2.30
CA GLU A 670 17.43 -8.59 -1.65
C GLU A 670 16.64 -7.75 -0.64
N ALA A 671 17.29 -6.80 0.02
CA ALA A 671 16.69 -5.86 0.95
C ALA A 671 16.16 -4.58 0.30
N LEU A 672 16.27 -4.40 -1.02
CA LEU A 672 15.97 -3.18 -1.76
C LEU A 672 16.73 -1.94 -1.25
N ALA A 673 17.92 -2.15 -0.67
CA ALA A 673 18.81 -1.11 -0.16
C ALA A 673 19.82 -0.67 -1.25
N PHE A 674 19.32 -0.22 -2.39
CA PHE A 674 20.11 0.06 -3.59
C PHE A 674 21.16 1.13 -3.38
N ASN A 675 20.88 2.16 -2.57
CA ASN A 675 21.79 3.25 -2.27
C ASN A 675 23.07 2.73 -1.58
N THR A 676 22.96 1.78 -0.67
CA THR A 676 24.14 1.19 0.02
C THR A 676 24.88 0.20 -0.87
N ALA A 677 24.17 -0.54 -1.73
CA ALA A 677 24.78 -1.38 -2.75
C ALA A 677 25.63 -0.53 -3.74
N ILE A 678 25.08 0.58 -4.23
CA ILE A 678 25.80 1.50 -5.12
C ILE A 678 27.02 2.10 -4.43
N ALA A 679 26.89 2.50 -3.16
CA ALA A 679 28.02 3.00 -2.38
C ALA A 679 29.16 1.95 -2.28
N GLN A 680 28.81 0.67 -2.07
CA GLN A 680 29.77 -0.42 -2.06
C GLN A 680 30.42 -0.63 -3.44
N MET A 681 29.65 -0.51 -4.52
CA MET A 681 30.18 -0.56 -5.89
C MET A 681 31.17 0.57 -6.15
N MET A 682 30.90 1.80 -5.65
CA MET A 682 31.82 2.92 -5.72
C MET A 682 33.12 2.65 -4.97
N VAL A 683 33.06 2.00 -3.80
CA VAL A 683 34.25 1.57 -3.05
C VAL A 683 35.07 0.59 -3.88
N PHE A 684 34.46 -0.42 -4.48
CA PHE A 684 35.16 -1.36 -5.37
C PHE A 684 35.86 -0.66 -6.54
N VAL A 685 35.15 0.25 -7.24
CA VAL A 685 35.72 1.02 -8.35
C VAL A 685 36.92 1.86 -7.89
N ASN A 686 36.87 2.45 -6.68
CA ASN A 686 38.01 3.20 -6.13
C ASN A 686 39.25 2.31 -5.93
N GLU A 687 39.08 1.10 -5.38
CA GLU A 687 40.18 0.16 -5.18
C GLU A 687 40.75 -0.36 -6.52
N VAL A 688 39.86 -0.61 -7.51
CA VAL A 688 40.27 -0.97 -8.87
C VAL A 688 41.13 0.12 -9.52
N TYR A 689 40.74 1.40 -9.42
CA TYR A 689 41.53 2.52 -9.92
C TYR A 689 42.89 2.66 -9.22
N LYS A 690 42.90 2.39 -7.92
CA LYS A 690 44.14 2.42 -7.13
C LYS A 690 45.09 1.27 -7.51
N ASN A 691 44.54 0.08 -7.81
CA ASN A 691 45.33 -1.06 -8.29
C ASN A 691 45.82 -0.88 -9.74
N GLY A 692 45.11 -0.12 -10.57
CA GLY A 692 45.41 0.12 -11.96
C GLY A 692 44.93 -0.94 -12.94
N THR A 693 44.73 -2.17 -12.48
CA THR A 693 44.21 -3.29 -13.25
C THR A 693 43.16 -4.07 -12.45
N CYS A 694 42.31 -4.85 -13.13
CA CYS A 694 41.30 -5.71 -12.54
C CYS A 694 41.37 -7.10 -13.14
N PRO A 695 41.43 -8.18 -12.35
CA PRO A 695 41.26 -9.54 -12.84
C PRO A 695 39.95 -9.69 -13.60
N ARG A 696 39.97 -10.41 -14.74
CA ARG A 696 38.81 -10.61 -15.61
C ARG A 696 37.57 -11.14 -14.85
N GLU A 697 37.76 -12.15 -14.00
CA GLU A 697 36.69 -12.71 -13.17
C GLU A 697 35.99 -11.64 -12.32
N TYR A 698 36.79 -10.75 -11.70
CA TYR A 698 36.24 -9.72 -10.83
C TYR A 698 35.60 -8.57 -11.63
N ALA A 699 36.16 -8.25 -12.80
CA ALA A 699 35.58 -7.28 -13.72
C ALA A 699 34.23 -7.77 -14.25
N GLU A 700 34.15 -9.00 -14.75
CA GLU A 700 32.91 -9.60 -15.22
C GLU A 700 31.84 -9.72 -14.13
N GLY A 701 32.22 -10.18 -12.92
CA GLY A 701 31.33 -10.23 -11.78
C GLY A 701 30.78 -8.85 -11.38
N PHE A 702 31.63 -7.81 -11.40
CA PHE A 702 31.21 -6.45 -11.12
C PHE A 702 30.25 -5.93 -12.19
N ILE A 703 30.53 -6.15 -13.47
CA ILE A 703 29.68 -5.69 -14.57
C ILE A 703 28.31 -6.39 -14.50
N LYS A 704 28.23 -7.67 -14.16
CA LYS A 704 26.96 -8.38 -13.94
C LYS A 704 26.11 -7.71 -12.86
N MET A 705 26.70 -7.34 -11.72
CA MET A 705 25.98 -6.66 -10.65
C MET A 705 25.50 -5.26 -11.06
N ILE A 706 26.39 -4.44 -11.61
CA ILE A 706 26.06 -3.05 -11.93
C ILE A 706 25.14 -2.93 -13.15
N SER A 707 25.15 -3.91 -14.06
CA SER A 707 24.23 -3.96 -15.22
C SER A 707 22.75 -4.03 -14.81
N CYS A 708 22.43 -4.49 -13.62
CA CYS A 708 21.07 -4.42 -13.13
C CYS A 708 20.59 -2.97 -12.93
N ILE A 709 21.51 -2.05 -12.62
CA ILE A 709 21.20 -0.62 -12.40
C ILE A 709 21.37 0.17 -13.70
N ILE A 710 22.49 -0.04 -14.40
CA ILE A 710 22.88 0.65 -15.64
C ILE A 710 23.00 -0.34 -16.81
N PRO A 711 21.85 -0.85 -17.29
CA PRO A 711 21.85 -2.00 -18.20
C PRO A 711 22.51 -1.73 -19.55
N HIS A 712 22.37 -0.54 -20.10
CA HIS A 712 22.95 -0.20 -21.41
C HIS A 712 24.49 -0.21 -21.36
N VAL A 713 25.04 0.44 -20.35
CA VAL A 713 26.50 0.44 -20.10
C VAL A 713 26.99 -0.98 -19.79
N GLY A 714 26.24 -1.72 -18.99
CA GLY A 714 26.57 -3.11 -18.64
C GLY A 714 26.68 -4.01 -19.85
N GLU A 715 25.68 -3.99 -20.72
CA GLU A 715 25.66 -4.76 -21.98
C GLU A 715 26.81 -4.36 -22.91
N GLU A 716 27.04 -3.07 -23.09
CA GLU A 716 28.11 -2.60 -24.00
C GLU A 716 29.49 -2.99 -23.50
N ILE A 717 29.77 -2.85 -22.20
CA ILE A 717 31.05 -3.29 -21.62
C ILE A 717 31.18 -4.80 -21.72
N TRP A 718 30.11 -5.56 -21.47
CA TRP A 718 30.08 -7.01 -21.59
C TRP A 718 30.49 -7.47 -22.99
N GLN A 719 29.92 -6.83 -24.01
CA GLN A 719 30.32 -7.10 -25.40
C GLN A 719 31.78 -6.70 -25.68
N LEU A 720 32.25 -5.56 -25.15
CA LEU A 720 33.65 -5.14 -25.30
C LEU A 720 34.65 -6.07 -24.63
N MET A 721 34.22 -6.81 -23.58
CA MET A 721 35.03 -7.86 -22.95
C MET A 721 35.13 -9.14 -23.77
N GLY A 722 34.45 -9.21 -24.94
CA GLY A 722 34.52 -10.32 -25.89
C GLY A 722 33.37 -11.31 -25.82
N HIS A 723 32.32 -11.01 -25.07
CA HIS A 723 31.12 -11.87 -25.02
C HIS A 723 30.18 -11.55 -26.19
N GLY A 724 29.62 -12.59 -26.81
CA GLY A 724 28.75 -12.45 -27.97
C GLY A 724 27.27 -12.29 -27.62
N ASP A 725 26.85 -12.81 -26.47
CA ASP A 725 25.47 -12.82 -26.04
C ASP A 725 25.19 -11.73 -25.00
N THR A 726 23.90 -11.44 -24.76
CA THR A 726 23.46 -10.48 -23.75
C THR A 726 23.87 -10.93 -22.35
N ILE A 727 24.20 -9.94 -21.48
CA ILE A 727 24.50 -10.17 -20.08
C ILE A 727 23.26 -10.63 -19.27
N ALA A 728 22.05 -10.41 -19.79
CA ALA A 728 20.79 -10.60 -19.06
C ALA A 728 20.58 -12.01 -18.52
N PHE A 729 21.17 -13.04 -19.16
CA PHE A 729 21.02 -14.45 -18.79
C PHE A 729 22.27 -15.04 -18.14
N GLU A 730 23.26 -14.23 -17.84
CA GLU A 730 24.48 -14.67 -17.16
C GLU A 730 24.19 -15.07 -15.71
N SER A 731 25.05 -15.90 -15.15
CA SER A 731 24.91 -16.31 -13.75
C SER A 731 25.35 -15.19 -12.81
N TRP A 732 24.55 -14.97 -11.76
CA TRP A 732 24.89 -14.03 -10.68
C TRP A 732 26.22 -14.40 -10.03
N PRO A 733 27.12 -13.44 -9.75
CA PRO A 733 28.42 -13.73 -9.16
C PRO A 733 28.27 -14.30 -7.75
N VAL A 734 29.17 -15.22 -7.42
CA VAL A 734 29.21 -15.90 -6.12
C VAL A 734 30.39 -15.38 -5.30
N TYR A 735 30.19 -15.16 -4.02
CA TYR A 735 31.27 -14.80 -3.10
C TYR A 735 31.72 -15.96 -2.25
N ASP A 736 33.00 -15.92 -1.86
CA ASP A 736 33.59 -16.84 -0.90
C ASP A 736 33.71 -16.13 0.47
N GLU A 737 33.02 -16.65 1.48
CA GLU A 737 33.00 -16.08 2.83
C GLU A 737 34.37 -16.00 3.46
N ALA A 738 35.27 -16.98 3.18
CA ALA A 738 36.62 -17.00 3.68
C ALA A 738 37.46 -15.85 3.09
N LYS A 739 37.22 -15.50 1.84
CA LYS A 739 37.90 -14.41 1.15
C LYS A 739 37.40 -13.01 1.53
N CYS A 740 36.24 -12.94 2.21
CA CYS A 740 35.71 -11.66 2.73
C CYS A 740 36.48 -11.16 3.97
N LYS A 741 37.20 -12.00 4.63
CA LYS A 741 37.94 -11.68 5.86
C LYS A 741 39.34 -11.14 5.57
N GLU A 742 39.87 -10.36 6.50
CA GLU A 742 41.28 -10.00 6.46
C GLU A 742 42.13 -11.23 6.72
N GLN A 743 43.05 -11.54 5.80
CA GLN A 743 44.03 -12.58 6.00
C GLN A 743 45.10 -12.12 6.96
N GLU A 744 45.48 -10.83 6.94
CA GLU A 744 46.41 -10.20 7.84
C GLU A 744 45.86 -8.97 8.51
N VAL A 745 46.20 -8.72 9.74
CA VAL A 745 45.80 -7.54 10.52
C VAL A 745 47.01 -6.85 11.11
N THR A 746 46.99 -5.55 11.15
CA THR A 746 47.98 -4.74 11.83
C THR A 746 47.56 -4.54 13.29
N MET A 747 48.11 -5.35 14.19
CA MET A 747 47.84 -5.26 15.63
C MET A 747 48.55 -4.06 16.24
N ALA A 748 47.79 -3.16 16.86
CA ALA A 748 48.38 -2.12 17.70
C ALA A 748 48.97 -2.70 18.96
N VAL A 749 50.21 -2.33 19.32
CA VAL A 749 50.88 -2.82 20.53
C VAL A 749 51.05 -1.68 21.53
N GLN A 750 50.49 -1.88 22.70
CA GLN A 750 50.64 -0.98 23.84
C GLN A 750 51.47 -1.64 24.91
N VAL A 751 52.22 -0.85 25.62
CA VAL A 751 52.90 -1.26 26.88
C VAL A 751 52.46 -0.31 27.98
N ASN A 752 51.84 -0.83 29.02
CA ASN A 752 51.22 -0.06 30.11
C ASN A 752 50.26 1.02 29.60
N GLY A 753 49.43 0.66 28.58
CA GLY A 753 48.42 1.56 27.99
C GLY A 753 48.95 2.61 27.02
N LYS A 754 50.26 2.66 26.76
CA LYS A 754 50.86 3.59 25.79
C LYS A 754 51.26 2.88 24.51
N MET A 755 50.86 3.40 23.36
CA MET A 755 51.21 2.89 22.05
C MET A 755 52.73 2.81 21.87
N ARG A 756 53.25 1.66 21.39
CA ARG A 756 54.66 1.39 21.18
C ARG A 756 55.02 0.91 19.79
N GLY A 757 54.06 0.38 19.08
CA GLY A 757 54.29 -0.08 17.71
C GLY A 757 53.08 -0.78 17.15
N THR A 758 53.24 -1.34 15.95
CA THR A 758 52.26 -2.18 15.29
C THR A 758 52.97 -3.44 14.78
N VAL A 759 52.27 -4.56 14.84
CA VAL A 759 52.80 -5.84 14.32
C VAL A 759 51.81 -6.39 13.33
N LEU A 760 52.24 -6.69 12.10
CA LEU A 760 51.47 -7.36 11.08
C LEU A 760 51.45 -8.86 11.40
N MET A 761 50.27 -9.46 11.40
CA MET A 761 50.08 -10.89 11.64
C MET A 761 48.79 -11.40 10.99
N ASP A 762 48.66 -12.72 10.85
CA ASP A 762 47.43 -13.31 10.34
C ASP A 762 46.25 -12.91 11.22
N ALA A 763 45.09 -12.70 10.59
CA ALA A 763 43.88 -12.42 11.32
C ALA A 763 43.36 -13.65 12.05
N ASP A 764 42.54 -13.40 13.06
CA ASP A 764 41.83 -14.42 13.84
C ASP A 764 42.74 -15.43 14.61
N LEU A 765 44.02 -15.11 14.80
CA LEU A 765 44.91 -15.90 15.67
C LEU A 765 44.38 -15.96 17.11
N ASP A 766 44.65 -17.05 17.80
CA ASP A 766 44.37 -17.15 19.22
C ASP A 766 45.27 -16.20 20.05
N ASN A 767 44.83 -15.87 21.25
CA ASN A 767 45.47 -14.85 22.06
C ASN A 767 46.92 -15.18 22.39
N ASP A 768 47.28 -16.46 22.59
CA ASP A 768 48.63 -16.89 22.94
C ASP A 768 49.58 -16.73 21.76
N THR A 769 49.12 -17.11 20.56
CA THR A 769 49.85 -16.90 19.30
C THR A 769 50.04 -15.41 19.00
N VAL A 770 49.00 -14.58 19.20
CA VAL A 770 49.09 -13.12 19.06
C VAL A 770 50.16 -12.54 19.97
N VAL A 771 50.13 -12.91 21.24
CA VAL A 771 51.12 -12.44 22.23
C VAL A 771 52.51 -12.90 21.87
N ALA A 772 52.69 -14.17 21.47
CA ALA A 772 53.97 -14.71 21.04
C ALA A 772 54.58 -13.93 19.86
N LYS A 773 53.76 -13.64 18.81
CA LYS A 773 54.19 -12.83 17.65
C LYS A 773 54.57 -11.40 18.04
N VAL A 774 53.82 -10.78 18.95
CA VAL A 774 54.10 -9.44 19.45
C VAL A 774 55.40 -9.38 20.23
N LEU A 775 55.67 -10.37 21.10
CA LEU A 775 56.88 -10.42 21.86
C LEU A 775 58.12 -10.77 21.01
N ALA A 776 57.91 -11.44 19.87
CA ALA A 776 58.96 -11.74 18.90
C ALA A 776 59.32 -10.56 17.96
N ASP A 777 58.50 -9.52 17.93
CA ASP A 777 58.76 -8.32 17.13
C ASP A 777 60.00 -7.58 17.68
N GLU A 778 60.99 -7.37 16.84
CA GLU A 778 62.29 -6.83 17.23
C GLU A 778 62.20 -5.45 17.90
N LYS A 779 61.26 -4.57 17.48
CA LYS A 779 61.08 -3.24 18.07
C LYS A 779 60.44 -3.34 19.45
N ILE A 780 59.46 -4.20 19.60
CA ILE A 780 58.74 -4.42 20.88
C ILE A 780 59.66 -5.11 21.87
N ALA A 781 60.42 -6.16 21.45
CA ALA A 781 61.39 -6.86 22.28
C ALA A 781 62.46 -5.92 22.82
N LYS A 782 63.11 -5.13 21.97
CA LYS A 782 64.10 -4.10 22.37
C LYS A 782 63.52 -3.06 23.32
N PHE A 783 62.25 -2.69 23.10
CA PHE A 783 61.61 -1.74 24.03
C PHE A 783 61.35 -2.34 25.41
N LEU A 784 60.92 -3.61 25.47
CA LEU A 784 60.71 -4.34 26.72
C LEU A 784 62.02 -4.52 27.49
N GLU A 785 63.14 -4.92 26.83
CA GLU A 785 64.45 -5.00 27.40
C GLU A 785 64.96 -3.66 28.04
N LYS A 786 64.68 -2.56 27.32
CA LYS A 786 65.10 -1.21 27.75
C LYS A 786 64.38 -0.73 29.02
N ILE A 787 63.08 -1.07 29.18
CA ILE A 787 62.33 -0.63 30.36
C ILE A 787 62.55 -1.50 31.57
N GLY A 788 63.08 -2.75 31.41
CA GLY A 788 63.21 -3.71 32.46
C GLY A 788 61.90 -4.06 33.12
N GLY A 789 61.83 -5.18 33.79
CA GLY A 789 60.62 -5.62 34.48
C GLY A 789 60.02 -6.90 33.88
N SER A 790 59.11 -7.49 34.64
CA SER A 790 58.40 -8.72 34.19
C SER A 790 57.04 -8.45 33.60
N LEU A 791 56.68 -9.20 32.59
CA LEU A 791 55.35 -9.19 32.00
C LEU A 791 54.36 -9.80 33.02
N VAL A 792 53.41 -8.98 33.50
CA VAL A 792 52.48 -9.39 34.55
C VAL A 792 51.13 -9.83 33.96
N LYS A 793 50.70 -9.19 32.88
CA LYS A 793 49.40 -9.44 32.24
C LYS A 793 49.41 -9.00 30.78
N THR A 794 48.70 -9.75 29.95
CA THR A 794 48.40 -9.39 28.55
C THR A 794 46.91 -9.20 28.38
N ILE A 795 46.54 -8.19 27.61
CA ILE A 795 45.14 -7.91 27.23
C ILE A 795 45.12 -7.88 25.70
N VAL A 796 44.43 -8.83 25.11
CA VAL A 796 44.29 -8.92 23.65
C VAL A 796 42.86 -8.53 23.27
N VAL A 797 42.72 -7.55 22.40
CA VAL A 797 41.49 -7.22 21.71
C VAL A 797 41.62 -7.75 20.30
N LYS A 798 40.84 -8.77 19.99
CA LYS A 798 40.92 -9.55 18.74
C LYS A 798 41.02 -8.66 17.51
N ASN A 799 42.03 -8.90 16.69
CA ASN A 799 42.28 -8.18 15.43
C ASN A 799 42.49 -6.65 15.55
N LYS A 800 42.78 -6.13 16.77
CA LYS A 800 42.90 -4.68 17.01
C LYS A 800 44.09 -4.28 17.81
N LEU A 801 44.23 -4.85 18.99
CA LEU A 801 45.17 -4.33 19.99
C LEU A 801 45.69 -5.42 20.90
N VAL A 802 46.98 -5.31 21.24
CA VAL A 802 47.59 -6.03 22.40
C VAL A 802 48.14 -5.00 23.38
N ASN A 803 47.78 -5.11 24.63
CA ASN A 803 48.36 -4.31 25.71
C ASN A 803 49.13 -5.21 26.64
N LEU A 804 50.43 -4.98 26.72
CA LEU A 804 51.39 -5.67 27.61
C LEU A 804 51.53 -4.88 28.93
N ILE A 805 51.16 -5.47 30.04
CA ILE A 805 51.33 -4.84 31.36
C ILE A 805 52.64 -5.37 31.97
N VAL A 806 53.56 -4.47 32.13
CA VAL A 806 54.93 -4.76 32.67
C VAL A 806 55.11 -4.03 34.00
N LYS A 807 55.63 -4.72 34.99
CA LYS A 807 56.03 -4.16 36.31
C LYS A 807 57.48 -4.33 36.54
#